data_f11684c9d3e1f5b626d6aeb77525fb09
#
_entry.id   f11684c9d3e1f5b626d6aeb77525fb09
#
_cell.length_a   1.000
_cell.length_b   1.000
_cell.length_c   1.000
_cell.angle_alpha   90.00
_cell.angle_beta   90.00
_cell.angle_gamma   90.00
#
_symmetry.space_group_name_H-M   'P 1'
#
loop_
_entity.id
_entity.type
_entity.pdbx_description
1 polymer ?
#
loop_
_entity_poly.entity_id
_entity_poly.type
_entity_poly.pdbx_seq_one_letter_code
_entity_poly.pdbx_strand_id
1 'polypeptide(L)'
;HRLRKSGCHGRGGASRHCLIAAEGEHSAAGICYGASAAGGRVFNATSANGLLYALEQFPVQSGTRMPMVMNVACRTVSGPLCIKGDHSDVMYLLNTGWIILFADEPQKVYDFNLLGLKLAEAVRLPVAVAFDGFFTSHQKRKCLVFENDDTVTRYIGEKLSCDNPKVSAFAGTGTCGAAGELPYASVLDLAHPVSIGSYMNEPDVINNRYQLHLAMEAARNKLPKLFTEYAALSGRELSFCGAYRHEDAEVLLFVLGSSYHTAMEAVDRLRKDGVAAGVITLYVLRPFPAKELRVLCHNASTILVADRQDSYGAGGGNMSLELKAALSSLPHPPRILSRIYGLGGKDFFVEDALALFKEALSPDAPAFDYYGVTAGTDASDAADSAGTSFSGTDAVTAASHPAASINEDMTSSASGRADRTIADQASGTSGKADQSMAAPAMQPQYFKPVTKEESSPGLTTCTFDPATGKMKVSGGSVKDTTAMPMRVAPGHGACPGCGIPINVNLLLKGIEGNVVLLFQTGCGMVVTTGYPKTAFRVPFLHNLFQNGAATLSGVVEAFHQRQKRGEYPDGEITFVMVSGDGGMDIGMGSALGTALRGHKLIIFEYDNGGYMNTGYQLSYSTPLGAKSSTSHVGKTQYGKSFFHKDTPELMAATHIPLCRNSRRIESGRFYPESGKGSRLFQGVWHCLYQSAVRLSVKLERQAESGAERHCRRRGLLLFSALRNRTWHHSAEL
;
A
#
# COMPACT_ATOMS: atom_id res chain seq x y z
N HIS A 1 0.75 15.83 -19.56
CA HIS A 1 1.50 16.04 -20.82
C HIS A 1 2.21 17.40 -20.85
N ARG A 2 1.66 18.48 -20.27
CA ARG A 2 2.34 19.78 -20.18
C ARG A 2 3.48 19.82 -19.16
N LEU A 3 3.37 19.11 -18.03
CA LEU A 3 4.44 19.00 -17.02
C LEU A 3 5.66 18.23 -17.51
N ARG A 4 5.53 17.36 -18.51
CA ARG A 4 6.69 16.70 -19.16
C ARG A 4 7.46 17.64 -20.09
N LYS A 5 6.84 18.72 -20.59
CA LYS A 5 7.46 19.69 -21.51
C LYS A 5 7.93 20.97 -20.81
N SER A 6 7.30 21.39 -19.73
CA SER A 6 7.86 22.36 -18.83
C SER A 6 8.70 21.62 -17.81
N GLY A 7 9.98 21.37 -18.13
CA GLY A 7 10.91 21.04 -17.08
C GLY A 7 10.74 22.10 -16.00
N CYS A 8 10.36 21.72 -14.79
CA CYS A 8 10.50 22.58 -13.63
C CYS A 8 12.00 22.76 -13.40
N HIS A 9 12.60 23.58 -14.26
CA HIS A 9 13.96 24.03 -14.11
C HIS A 9 13.91 25.15 -13.08
N GLY A 10 14.10 24.78 -11.81
CA GLY A 10 14.59 25.72 -10.84
C GLY A 10 15.87 26.34 -11.43
N ARG A 11 16.09 27.61 -11.23
CA ARG A 11 17.30 28.33 -11.65
C ARG A 11 18.52 27.60 -11.04
N GLY A 12 19.08 26.63 -11.75
CA GLY A 12 20.17 25.79 -11.24
C GLY A 12 20.13 24.32 -11.69
N GLY A 13 19.71 24.03 -12.91
CA GLY A 13 20.18 22.91 -13.73
C GLY A 13 19.71 21.47 -13.43
N ALA A 14 19.25 21.08 -12.28
CA ALA A 14 18.79 19.69 -12.04
C ALA A 14 17.34 19.66 -11.54
N SER A 15 16.47 18.92 -12.23
CA SER A 15 15.10 18.70 -11.74
C SER A 15 15.14 17.99 -10.38
N ARG A 16 14.71 18.67 -9.32
CA ARG A 16 14.64 18.13 -7.95
C ARG A 16 13.45 17.19 -7.72
N HIS A 17 12.57 17.05 -8.70
CA HIS A 17 11.33 16.29 -8.60
C HIS A 17 11.23 15.22 -9.68
N CYS A 18 10.79 14.03 -9.29
CA CYS A 18 10.48 12.93 -10.20
C CYS A 18 8.97 12.71 -10.26
N LEU A 19 8.40 12.70 -11.45
CA LEU A 19 7.03 12.33 -11.70
C LEU A 19 7.00 10.93 -12.36
N ILE A 20 6.36 9.99 -11.70
CA ILE A 20 6.17 8.62 -12.19
C ILE A 20 4.72 8.45 -12.61
N ALA A 21 4.49 8.10 -13.88
CA ALA A 21 3.17 7.70 -14.36
C ALA A 21 2.98 6.20 -14.10
N ALA A 22 1.94 5.86 -13.32
CA ALA A 22 1.53 4.49 -13.09
C ALA A 22 0.43 4.06 -14.08
N GLU A 23 0.26 2.76 -14.28
CA GLU A 23 -0.81 2.18 -15.10
C GLU A 23 -2.17 2.21 -14.40
N GLY A 24 -2.21 2.40 -13.08
CA GLY A 24 -3.42 2.53 -12.29
C GLY A 24 -3.13 2.96 -10.85
N GLU A 25 -4.19 3.28 -10.09
CA GLU A 25 -4.10 3.85 -8.76
C GLU A 25 -3.49 2.86 -7.74
N HIS A 26 -3.77 1.57 -7.90
CA HIS A 26 -3.18 0.54 -7.06
C HIS A 26 -1.65 0.51 -7.20
N SER A 27 -1.15 0.55 -8.44
CA SER A 27 0.28 0.63 -8.70
C SER A 27 0.89 1.97 -8.26
N ALA A 28 0.16 3.09 -8.42
CA ALA A 28 0.58 4.39 -7.91
C ALA A 28 0.79 4.34 -6.38
N ALA A 29 -0.14 3.73 -5.64
CA ALA A 29 0.00 3.53 -4.20
C ALA A 29 1.22 2.66 -3.85
N GLY A 30 1.48 1.59 -4.61
CA GLY A 30 2.67 0.74 -4.45
C GLY A 30 3.97 1.50 -4.72
N ILE A 31 4.04 2.27 -5.79
CA ILE A 31 5.20 3.13 -6.11
C ILE A 31 5.47 4.11 -4.96
N CYS A 32 4.41 4.74 -4.41
CA CYS A 32 4.52 5.64 -3.27
C CYS A 32 5.04 4.93 -2.03
N TYR A 33 4.56 3.72 -1.77
CA TYR A 33 5.04 2.89 -0.67
C TYR A 33 6.53 2.59 -0.79
N GLY A 34 6.97 2.09 -1.94
CA GLY A 34 8.37 1.79 -2.20
C GLY A 34 9.27 3.01 -2.12
N ALA A 35 8.84 4.12 -2.71
CA ALA A 35 9.60 5.38 -2.68
C ALA A 35 9.71 5.94 -1.25
N SER A 36 8.66 5.86 -0.44
CA SER A 36 8.69 6.26 0.97
C SER A 36 9.60 5.34 1.78
N ALA A 37 9.53 4.02 1.58
CA ALA A 37 10.40 3.04 2.23
C ALA A 37 11.89 3.26 1.89
N ALA A 38 12.19 3.71 0.68
CA ALA A 38 13.54 4.11 0.27
C ALA A 38 13.91 5.54 0.69
N GLY A 39 13.11 6.15 1.54
CA GLY A 39 13.34 7.47 2.11
C GLY A 39 12.95 8.64 1.21
N GLY A 40 12.08 8.50 0.21
CA GLY A 40 11.52 9.58 -0.61
C GLY A 40 10.48 10.42 0.14
N ARG A 41 10.41 11.73 -0.13
CA ARG A 41 9.21 12.54 0.15
C ARG A 41 8.23 12.32 -0.97
N VAL A 42 7.03 11.84 -0.67
CA VAL A 42 6.12 11.29 -1.66
C VAL A 42 4.77 11.98 -1.60
N PHE A 43 4.26 12.33 -2.78
CA PHE A 43 2.91 12.84 -2.97
C PHE A 43 2.16 11.99 -4.00
N ASN A 44 0.88 11.78 -3.74
CA ASN A 44 -0.05 11.10 -4.64
C ASN A 44 -1.36 11.89 -4.73
N ALA A 45 -2.20 11.55 -5.70
CA ALA A 45 -3.54 12.09 -5.81
C ALA A 45 -4.47 11.03 -6.41
N THR A 46 -5.69 10.95 -5.85
CA THR A 46 -6.70 9.99 -6.29
C THR A 46 -8.11 10.50 -6.03
N SER A 47 -9.11 9.76 -6.44
CA SER A 47 -10.53 10.01 -6.15
C SER A 47 -11.42 8.82 -6.49
N ALA A 48 -12.62 8.75 -5.91
CA ALA A 48 -13.67 7.78 -6.25
C ALA A 48 -13.17 6.31 -6.29
N ASN A 49 -13.49 5.61 -7.38
CA ASN A 49 -13.10 4.21 -7.58
C ASN A 49 -11.58 4.01 -7.60
N GLY A 50 -10.80 5.02 -7.98
CA GLY A 50 -9.34 4.96 -7.93
C GLY A 50 -8.82 4.85 -6.49
N LEU A 51 -9.45 5.54 -5.54
CA LEU A 51 -9.14 5.38 -4.11
C LEU A 51 -9.48 3.97 -3.65
N LEU A 52 -10.65 3.44 -4.03
CA LEU A 52 -11.05 2.09 -3.65
C LEU A 52 -10.16 1.02 -4.30
N TYR A 53 -9.75 1.24 -5.55
CA TYR A 53 -8.82 0.34 -6.24
C TYR A 53 -7.47 0.26 -5.52
N ALA A 54 -7.03 1.33 -4.87
CA ALA A 54 -5.81 1.37 -4.08
C ALA A 54 -5.99 0.97 -2.59
N LEU A 55 -7.22 0.70 -2.14
CA LEU A 55 -7.57 0.56 -0.72
C LEU A 55 -6.76 -0.52 0.00
N GLU A 56 -6.45 -1.63 -0.66
CA GLU A 56 -5.61 -2.70 -0.11
C GLU A 56 -4.25 -2.19 0.40
N GLN A 57 -3.68 -1.17 -0.24
CA GLN A 57 -2.35 -0.65 0.08
C GLN A 57 -2.33 0.27 1.31
N PHE A 58 -3.43 0.92 1.63
CA PHE A 58 -3.44 1.94 2.68
C PHE A 58 -3.16 1.39 4.08
N PRO A 59 -3.76 0.24 4.51
CA PRO A 59 -3.38 -0.39 5.78
C PRO A 59 -1.93 -0.90 5.82
N VAL A 60 -1.36 -1.29 4.67
CA VAL A 60 0.05 -1.67 4.57
C VAL A 60 0.94 -0.46 4.85
N GLN A 61 0.66 0.67 4.23
CA GLN A 61 1.44 1.90 4.35
C GLN A 61 1.41 2.47 5.78
N SER A 62 0.25 2.48 6.43
CA SER A 62 0.10 2.94 7.82
C SER A 62 0.70 1.93 8.82
N GLY A 63 0.45 0.63 8.62
CA GLY A 63 0.96 -0.45 9.49
C GLY A 63 2.48 -0.59 9.45
N THR A 64 3.11 -0.26 8.32
CA THR A 64 4.57 -0.21 8.17
C THR A 64 5.16 1.18 8.43
N ARG A 65 4.33 2.15 8.79
CA ARG A 65 4.74 3.49 9.24
C ARG A 65 5.44 4.32 8.15
N MET A 66 4.92 4.31 6.92
CA MET A 66 5.49 5.03 5.78
C MET A 66 4.89 6.43 5.63
N PRO A 67 5.66 7.51 5.86
CA PRO A 67 5.16 8.88 5.72
C PRO A 67 4.98 9.24 4.25
N MET A 68 3.83 9.79 3.91
CA MET A 68 3.50 10.33 2.59
C MET A 68 2.27 11.23 2.67
N VAL A 69 2.01 11.99 1.62
CA VAL A 69 0.80 12.80 1.50
C VAL A 69 0.02 12.37 0.26
N MET A 70 -1.28 12.17 0.42
CA MET A 70 -2.20 11.86 -0.68
C MET A 70 -3.33 12.88 -0.72
N ASN A 71 -3.54 13.49 -1.88
CA ASN A 71 -4.69 14.35 -2.12
C ASN A 71 -5.87 13.51 -2.60
N VAL A 72 -7.04 13.71 -1.98
CA VAL A 72 -8.30 13.06 -2.34
C VAL A 72 -9.31 14.12 -2.77
N ALA A 73 -9.50 14.25 -4.08
CA ALA A 73 -10.61 15.03 -4.62
C ALA A 73 -11.88 14.17 -4.56
N CYS A 74 -12.62 14.29 -3.46
CA CYS A 74 -13.71 13.40 -3.09
C CYS A 74 -14.81 13.33 -4.16
N ARG A 75 -15.13 12.13 -4.60
CA ARG A 75 -16.16 11.88 -5.62
C ARG A 75 -16.95 10.61 -5.29
N THR A 76 -18.14 10.53 -5.89
CA THR A 76 -19.04 9.39 -5.78
C THR A 76 -18.36 8.07 -6.16
N VAL A 77 -18.44 7.09 -5.27
CA VAL A 77 -18.10 5.70 -5.61
C VAL A 77 -19.18 5.13 -6.52
N SER A 78 -18.76 4.58 -7.66
CA SER A 78 -19.69 4.09 -8.67
C SER A 78 -20.52 2.90 -8.20
N GLY A 79 -21.79 2.98 -8.51
CA GLY A 79 -22.80 1.99 -8.29
C GLY A 79 -24.21 2.62 -8.21
N PRO A 80 -24.78 3.22 -9.31
CA PRO A 80 -24.31 3.29 -10.70
C PRO A 80 -23.14 4.24 -10.93
N LEU A 81 -22.58 4.27 -12.16
CA LEU A 81 -21.48 5.16 -12.53
C LEU A 81 -21.88 6.63 -12.34
N CYS A 82 -21.17 7.32 -11.47
CA CYS A 82 -21.25 8.75 -11.25
C CYS A 82 -19.85 9.34 -11.13
N ILE A 83 -19.60 10.49 -11.78
CA ILE A 83 -18.29 11.15 -11.75
C ILE A 83 -18.28 12.41 -10.88
N LYS A 84 -19.42 12.78 -10.33
CA LYS A 84 -19.61 14.01 -9.55
C LYS A 84 -19.12 13.87 -8.11
N GLY A 85 -19.11 14.98 -7.37
CA GLY A 85 -18.58 15.05 -6.01
C GLY A 85 -19.57 14.59 -4.94
N ASP A 86 -19.11 13.71 -4.07
CA ASP A 86 -19.63 13.46 -2.71
C ASP A 86 -18.51 12.93 -1.83
N HIS A 87 -18.80 12.40 -0.64
CA HIS A 87 -17.78 11.95 0.29
C HIS A 87 -17.71 10.42 0.43
N SER A 88 -18.39 9.67 -0.45
CA SER A 88 -18.47 8.22 -0.33
C SER A 88 -17.10 7.54 -0.43
N ASP A 89 -16.15 8.09 -1.17
CA ASP A 89 -14.80 7.53 -1.32
C ASP A 89 -13.92 7.73 -0.07
N VAL A 90 -13.80 8.95 0.44
CA VAL A 90 -12.90 9.26 1.55
C VAL A 90 -13.28 8.55 2.86
N MET A 91 -14.56 8.22 3.05
CA MET A 91 -15.02 7.54 4.26
C MET A 91 -14.47 6.11 4.38
N TYR A 92 -14.06 5.47 3.28
CA TYR A 92 -13.34 4.19 3.34
C TYR A 92 -11.96 4.29 3.99
N LEU A 93 -11.37 5.49 4.09
CA LEU A 93 -10.09 5.69 4.75
C LEU A 93 -10.18 5.69 6.28
N LEU A 94 -11.35 5.88 6.87
CA LEU A 94 -11.51 6.09 8.31
C LEU A 94 -10.87 4.98 9.17
N ASN A 95 -10.80 3.75 8.66
CA ASN A 95 -10.29 2.57 9.35
C ASN A 95 -8.92 2.07 8.84
N THR A 96 -8.23 2.84 8.00
CA THR A 96 -6.96 2.44 7.38
C THR A 96 -5.72 2.83 8.17
N GLY A 97 -5.87 3.58 9.25
CA GLY A 97 -4.74 4.11 10.05
C GLY A 97 -4.06 5.32 9.42
N TRP A 98 -4.66 5.95 8.42
CA TRP A 98 -4.23 7.22 7.85
C TRP A 98 -4.73 8.39 8.68
N ILE A 99 -3.91 9.45 8.78
CA ILE A 99 -4.38 10.77 9.22
C ILE A 99 -5.19 11.37 8.08
N ILE A 100 -6.34 11.97 8.40
CA ILE A 100 -7.24 12.54 7.38
C ILE A 100 -7.53 13.99 7.74
N LEU A 101 -7.08 14.90 6.86
CA LEU A 101 -7.37 16.33 6.90
C LEU A 101 -8.40 16.63 5.81
N PHE A 102 -9.43 17.45 6.12
CA PHE A 102 -10.48 17.80 5.18
C PHE A 102 -10.53 19.31 4.95
N ALA A 103 -10.26 19.76 3.74
CA ALA A 103 -10.24 21.16 3.36
C ALA A 103 -11.58 21.61 2.78
N ASP A 104 -12.05 22.77 3.21
CA ASP A 104 -13.29 23.40 2.74
C ASP A 104 -13.07 24.33 1.53
N GLU A 105 -11.83 24.72 1.28
CA GLU A 105 -11.47 25.64 0.19
C GLU A 105 -10.05 25.35 -0.37
N PRO A 106 -9.72 25.86 -1.59
CA PRO A 106 -8.42 25.62 -2.21
C PRO A 106 -7.21 26.13 -1.41
N GLN A 107 -7.36 27.21 -0.61
CA GLN A 107 -6.28 27.69 0.25
C GLN A 107 -5.90 26.66 1.30
N LYS A 108 -6.90 26.05 1.97
CA LYS A 108 -6.62 25.00 2.96
C LYS A 108 -6.05 23.74 2.33
N VAL A 109 -6.39 23.41 1.07
CA VAL A 109 -5.72 22.30 0.37
C VAL A 109 -4.22 22.54 0.29
N TYR A 110 -3.79 23.77 -0.08
CA TYR A 110 -2.36 24.13 -0.10
C TYR A 110 -1.73 24.03 1.29
N ASP A 111 -2.38 24.63 2.29
CA ASP A 111 -1.88 24.72 3.65
C ASP A 111 -1.76 23.31 4.28
N PHE A 112 -2.76 22.46 4.08
CA PHE A 112 -2.78 21.09 4.60
C PHE A 112 -1.78 20.16 3.92
N ASN A 113 -1.38 20.40 2.68
CA ASN A 113 -0.30 19.64 2.05
C ASN A 113 1.04 19.90 2.75
N LEU A 114 1.33 21.14 3.12
CA LEU A 114 2.57 21.48 3.85
C LEU A 114 2.54 20.97 5.29
N LEU A 115 1.43 21.23 5.99
CA LEU A 115 1.20 20.72 7.34
C LEU A 115 1.25 19.18 7.36
N GLY A 116 0.56 18.55 6.41
CA GLY A 116 0.43 17.11 6.30
C GLY A 116 1.77 16.42 6.08
N LEU A 117 2.64 16.97 5.23
CA LEU A 117 3.98 16.41 5.04
C LEU A 117 4.82 16.49 6.33
N LYS A 118 4.83 17.65 7.00
CA LYS A 118 5.53 17.82 8.26
C LYS A 118 4.99 16.87 9.34
N LEU A 119 3.67 16.74 9.44
CA LEU A 119 3.04 15.84 10.39
C LEU A 119 3.34 14.37 10.05
N ALA A 120 3.23 13.98 8.77
CA ALA A 120 3.51 12.61 8.33
C ALA A 120 4.91 12.16 8.72
N GLU A 121 5.92 13.00 8.50
CA GLU A 121 7.30 12.72 8.88
C GLU A 121 7.48 12.70 10.40
N ALA A 122 6.83 13.62 11.13
CA ALA A 122 6.97 13.75 12.58
C ALA A 122 6.37 12.57 13.37
N VAL A 123 5.35 11.89 12.84
CA VAL A 123 4.69 10.77 13.52
C VAL A 123 4.81 9.46 12.76
N ARG A 124 5.44 9.48 11.58
CA ARG A 124 5.61 8.31 10.74
C ARG A 124 4.28 7.64 10.36
N LEU A 125 3.33 8.47 9.90
CA LEU A 125 2.05 8.01 9.38
C LEU A 125 1.73 8.70 8.06
N PRO A 126 1.05 8.04 7.13
CA PRO A 126 0.56 8.69 5.92
C PRO A 126 -0.58 9.65 6.24
N VAL A 127 -0.69 10.73 5.46
CA VAL A 127 -1.71 11.78 5.58
C VAL A 127 -2.49 11.89 4.28
N ALA A 128 -3.82 11.84 4.37
CA ALA A 128 -4.74 12.20 3.30
C ALA A 128 -5.20 13.65 3.49
N VAL A 129 -5.11 14.45 2.42
CA VAL A 129 -5.70 15.78 2.31
C VAL A 129 -6.91 15.66 1.40
N ALA A 130 -8.08 15.58 2.00
CA ALA A 130 -9.36 15.44 1.31
C ALA A 130 -10.02 16.80 1.07
N PHE A 131 -10.76 16.91 0.01
CA PHE A 131 -11.54 18.12 -0.37
C PHE A 131 -12.61 17.76 -1.40
N ASP A 132 -13.66 18.57 -1.50
CA ASP A 132 -14.74 18.30 -2.44
C ASP A 132 -14.26 18.26 -3.89
N GLY A 133 -14.51 17.16 -4.56
CA GLY A 133 -14.41 17.05 -6.01
C GLY A 133 -15.42 17.97 -6.68
N PHE A 134 -15.06 18.58 -7.79
CA PHE A 134 -15.79 19.61 -8.53
C PHE A 134 -15.99 20.92 -7.75
N PHE A 135 -16.59 20.89 -6.57
CA PHE A 135 -16.89 22.10 -5.79
C PHE A 135 -15.63 22.85 -5.34
N THR A 136 -14.65 22.17 -4.77
CA THR A 136 -13.37 22.78 -4.38
C THR A 136 -12.31 22.60 -5.47
N SER A 137 -12.22 21.41 -6.09
CA SER A 137 -11.15 21.08 -7.02
C SER A 137 -11.18 21.86 -8.34
N HIS A 138 -12.33 22.39 -8.76
CA HIS A 138 -12.52 23.14 -10.00
C HIS A 138 -12.77 24.64 -9.77
N GLN A 139 -12.71 25.12 -8.54
CA GLN A 139 -12.86 26.53 -8.23
C GLN A 139 -11.63 27.34 -8.68
N LYS A 140 -11.89 28.50 -9.27
CA LYS A 140 -10.87 29.51 -9.52
C LYS A 140 -10.87 30.51 -8.36
N ARG A 141 -9.93 30.33 -7.44
CA ARG A 141 -9.72 31.29 -6.32
C ARG A 141 -8.28 31.77 -6.28
N LYS A 142 -8.06 32.93 -5.72
CA LYS A 142 -6.71 33.39 -5.37
C LYS A 142 -6.25 32.62 -4.17
N CYS A 143 -5.06 31.98 -4.28
CA CYS A 143 -4.40 31.32 -3.19
C CYS A 143 -3.09 32.05 -2.88
N LEU A 144 -2.83 32.22 -1.60
CA LEU A 144 -1.57 32.75 -1.12
C LEU A 144 -0.57 31.60 -1.01
N VAL A 145 0.48 31.63 -1.78
CA VAL A 145 1.55 30.66 -1.77
C VAL A 145 2.85 31.31 -1.29
N PHE A 146 3.74 30.53 -0.68
CA PHE A 146 5.05 31.03 -0.34
C PHE A 146 5.86 31.29 -1.60
N GLU A 147 6.45 32.49 -1.70
CA GLU A 147 7.26 32.87 -2.87
C GLU A 147 8.62 32.15 -2.90
N ASN A 148 9.11 31.77 -1.74
CA ASN A 148 10.45 31.22 -1.58
C ASN A 148 10.40 29.77 -1.09
N ASP A 149 11.04 28.88 -1.85
CA ASP A 149 11.21 27.46 -1.49
C ASP A 149 11.94 27.28 -0.17
N ASP A 150 12.86 28.20 0.20
CA ASP A 150 13.61 28.13 1.46
C ASP A 150 12.68 28.28 2.67
N THR A 151 11.63 29.09 2.57
CA THR A 151 10.63 29.23 3.65
C THR A 151 9.87 27.94 3.86
N VAL A 152 9.47 27.27 2.77
CA VAL A 152 8.79 25.96 2.83
C VAL A 152 9.75 24.90 3.37
N THR A 153 10.99 24.88 2.90
CA THR A 153 12.01 23.94 3.35
C THR A 153 12.30 24.10 4.84
N ARG A 154 12.42 25.33 5.34
CA ARG A 154 12.59 25.61 6.79
C ARG A 154 11.39 25.15 7.61
N TYR A 155 10.16 25.34 7.10
CA TYR A 155 8.97 24.90 7.81
C TYR A 155 8.87 23.37 7.90
N ILE A 156 9.02 22.69 6.77
CA ILE A 156 8.96 21.23 6.72
C ILE A 156 10.14 20.62 7.50
N GLY A 157 11.29 21.28 7.48
CA GLY A 157 12.52 20.82 8.06
C GLY A 157 13.36 20.00 7.07
N GLU A 158 14.64 19.85 7.41
CA GLU A 158 15.53 18.94 6.70
C GLU A 158 14.98 17.53 6.81
N LYS A 159 15.08 16.79 5.71
CA LYS A 159 14.76 15.39 5.73
C LYS A 159 15.75 14.70 6.66
N LEU A 160 15.24 13.96 7.64
CA LEU A 160 16.08 13.16 8.52
C LEU A 160 16.82 12.13 7.68
N SER A 161 18.12 12.27 7.58
CA SER A 161 19.04 11.31 6.97
C SER A 161 19.31 10.18 7.95
N CYS A 162 19.57 8.97 7.43
CA CYS A 162 20.00 7.82 8.22
C CYS A 162 21.32 8.14 8.98
N ASP A 163 22.11 9.07 8.47
CA ASP A 163 23.40 9.49 9.03
C ASP A 163 23.26 10.49 10.20
N ASN A 164 22.03 10.88 10.54
CA ASN A 164 21.83 11.76 11.69
C ASN A 164 22.15 11.01 13.00
N PRO A 165 23.12 11.49 13.81
CA PRO A 165 23.53 10.79 15.04
C PRO A 165 22.38 10.58 16.04
N LYS A 166 21.32 11.39 15.99
CA LYS A 166 20.10 11.16 16.79
C LYS A 166 19.31 9.94 16.32
N VAL A 167 19.50 9.51 15.09
CA VAL A 167 18.86 8.33 14.47
C VAL A 167 19.68 7.07 14.72
N SER A 168 21.01 7.15 14.59
CA SER A 168 21.91 6.02 14.84
C SER A 168 21.94 5.59 16.31
N ALA A 169 21.80 6.50 17.25
CA ALA A 169 21.74 6.19 18.68
C ALA A 169 20.51 5.36 19.06
N PHE A 170 19.41 5.44 18.31
CA PHE A 170 18.17 4.69 18.55
C PHE A 170 18.16 3.30 17.92
N ALA A 171 18.94 3.08 16.88
CA ALA A 171 19.01 1.79 16.19
C ALA A 171 19.59 0.66 17.06
N GLY A 172 20.30 1.02 18.14
CA GLY A 172 20.98 0.07 19.03
C GLY A 172 20.17 -0.44 20.22
N THR A 173 19.06 0.17 20.59
CA THR A 173 18.43 -0.12 21.89
C THR A 173 17.17 -0.98 21.84
N GLY A 174 16.58 -1.25 20.66
CA GLY A 174 15.39 -2.12 20.52
C GLY A 174 14.19 -1.72 21.40
N THR A 175 14.30 -0.67 22.19
CA THR A 175 13.25 -0.20 23.08
C THR A 175 12.54 0.99 22.46
N CYS A 176 11.21 0.90 22.33
CA CYS A 176 10.36 2.06 22.12
C CYS A 176 10.66 3.10 23.20
N GLY A 177 11.26 4.22 22.81
CA GLY A 177 11.37 5.38 23.71
C GLY A 177 9.98 5.82 24.17
N ALA A 178 9.91 6.32 25.39
CA ALA A 178 8.68 6.89 25.94
C ALA A 178 8.12 7.94 24.97
N ALA A 179 6.80 7.82 24.67
CA ALA A 179 6.02 8.76 23.86
C ALA A 179 6.33 8.83 22.36
N GLY A 180 6.17 7.73 21.64
CA GLY A 180 5.80 7.81 20.20
C GLY A 180 6.91 8.20 19.21
N GLU A 181 8.14 8.42 19.64
CA GLU A 181 9.28 8.60 18.73
C GLU A 181 9.85 7.23 18.34
N LEU A 182 9.36 6.71 17.23
CA LEU A 182 9.94 5.50 16.63
C LEU A 182 11.29 5.85 15.99
N PRO A 183 12.29 4.99 16.20
CA PRO A 183 13.57 5.15 15.50
C PRO A 183 13.37 5.04 14.00
N TYR A 184 14.22 5.70 13.25
CA TYR A 184 14.24 5.78 11.78
C TYR A 184 14.52 4.42 11.09
N ALA A 185 14.49 3.33 11.82
CA ALA A 185 14.79 1.96 11.39
C ALA A 185 13.87 1.38 10.28
N SER A 186 12.92 2.18 9.77
CA SER A 186 11.98 1.78 8.72
C SER A 186 12.33 2.35 7.35
N VAL A 187 13.56 2.74 7.09
CA VAL A 187 14.03 3.17 5.77
C VAL A 187 15.03 2.15 5.25
N LEU A 188 14.87 1.75 4.00
CA LEU A 188 15.81 0.87 3.33
C LEU A 188 17.18 1.54 3.24
N ASP A 189 18.17 0.94 3.86
CA ASP A 189 19.55 1.41 3.91
C ASP A 189 20.50 0.27 3.50
N LEU A 190 21.51 0.61 2.69
CA LEU A 190 22.50 -0.37 2.24
C LEU A 190 23.52 -0.70 3.32
N ALA A 191 23.85 0.27 4.17
CA ALA A 191 24.82 0.11 5.25
C ALA A 191 24.20 -0.60 6.47
N HIS A 192 22.90 -0.40 6.69
CA HIS A 192 22.14 -0.96 7.80
C HIS A 192 20.90 -1.69 7.27
N PRO A 193 21.04 -2.90 6.72
CA PRO A 193 19.95 -3.64 6.13
C PRO A 193 18.84 -3.93 7.13
N VAL A 194 17.61 -3.58 6.76
CA VAL A 194 16.38 -3.84 7.54
C VAL A 194 15.36 -4.58 6.69
N SER A 195 14.48 -5.33 7.34
CA SER A 195 13.31 -5.96 6.71
C SER A 195 12.04 -5.22 7.07
N ILE A 196 11.34 -4.68 6.07
CA ILE A 196 10.09 -3.95 6.20
C ILE A 196 8.94 -4.85 5.74
N GLY A 197 7.86 -4.93 6.53
CA GLY A 197 6.67 -5.71 6.19
C GLY A 197 6.86 -7.22 6.38
N SER A 198 7.65 -7.62 7.36
CA SER A 198 7.82 -9.03 7.74
C SER A 198 6.48 -9.72 8.02
N TYR A 199 6.39 -11.02 7.75
CA TYR A 199 5.26 -11.84 8.12
C TYR A 199 5.10 -11.88 9.65
N MET A 200 3.92 -11.58 10.13
CA MET A 200 3.65 -11.37 11.54
C MET A 200 2.33 -12.04 11.92
N ASN A 201 2.37 -12.88 12.95
CA ASN A 201 1.20 -13.53 13.54
C ASN A 201 1.02 -13.13 15.00
N GLU A 202 0.26 -13.90 15.76
CA GLU A 202 0.21 -13.81 17.21
C GLU A 202 1.57 -14.20 17.82
N PRO A 203 2.00 -13.50 18.88
CA PRO A 203 1.31 -12.39 19.57
C PRO A 203 1.64 -11.00 18.98
N ASP A 204 2.33 -10.90 17.87
CA ASP A 204 3.01 -9.68 17.44
C ASP A 204 2.10 -8.69 16.70
N VAL A 205 1.06 -9.17 15.99
CA VAL A 205 0.14 -8.29 15.25
C VAL A 205 -0.56 -7.29 16.15
N ILE A 206 -0.99 -7.70 17.35
CA ILE A 206 -1.64 -6.78 18.30
C ILE A 206 -0.70 -5.66 18.72
N ASN A 207 0.59 -5.96 18.93
CA ASN A 207 1.60 -4.97 19.28
C ASN A 207 1.83 -3.96 18.14
N ASN A 208 1.85 -4.42 16.89
CA ASN A 208 1.94 -3.54 15.73
C ASN A 208 0.72 -2.61 15.63
N ARG A 209 -0.48 -3.12 15.85
CA ARG A 209 -1.73 -2.31 15.85
C ARG A 209 -1.77 -1.32 17.00
N TYR A 210 -1.30 -1.70 18.17
CA TYR A 210 -1.19 -0.80 19.32
C TYR A 210 -0.18 0.33 19.07
N GLN A 211 0.96 0.05 18.45
CA GLN A 211 1.92 1.08 18.04
C GLN A 211 1.33 2.04 17.00
N LEU A 212 0.49 1.56 16.08
CA LEU A 212 -0.24 2.41 15.13
C LEU A 212 -1.22 3.33 15.88
N HIS A 213 -1.94 2.82 16.88
CA HIS A 213 -2.81 3.60 17.74
C HIS A 213 -2.04 4.70 18.49
N LEU A 214 -0.93 4.36 19.12
CA LEU A 214 -0.07 5.34 19.81
C LEU A 214 0.46 6.42 18.86
N ALA A 215 0.75 6.08 17.63
CA ALA A 215 1.17 7.05 16.63
C ALA A 215 0.04 8.01 16.22
N MET A 216 -1.19 7.53 16.16
CA MET A 216 -2.37 8.37 15.92
C MET A 216 -2.60 9.34 17.08
N GLU A 217 -2.43 8.89 18.34
CA GLU A 217 -2.45 9.76 19.51
C GLU A 217 -1.31 10.78 19.49
N ALA A 218 -0.11 10.37 19.08
CA ALA A 218 1.01 11.31 18.92
C ALA A 218 0.70 12.38 17.85
N ALA A 219 0.02 12.02 16.75
CA ALA A 219 -0.44 12.98 15.76
C ALA A 219 -1.41 14.00 16.36
N ARG A 220 -2.38 13.53 17.15
CA ARG A 220 -3.32 14.39 17.86
C ARG A 220 -2.60 15.41 18.75
N ASN A 221 -1.60 14.95 19.51
CA ASN A 221 -0.87 15.78 20.45
C ASN A 221 0.09 16.77 19.78
N LYS A 222 0.59 16.46 18.56
CA LYS A 222 1.50 17.34 17.80
C LYS A 222 0.75 18.40 17.00
N LEU A 223 -0.48 18.15 16.54
CA LEU A 223 -1.24 19.04 15.68
C LEU A 223 -1.37 20.47 16.23
N PRO A 224 -1.73 20.73 17.51
CA PRO A 224 -1.86 22.09 18.02
C PRO A 224 -0.58 22.93 17.88
N LYS A 225 0.56 22.31 18.15
CA LYS A 225 1.88 22.98 17.98
C LYS A 225 2.14 23.28 16.51
N LEU A 226 1.85 22.34 15.61
CA LEU A 226 2.04 22.53 14.16
C LEU A 226 1.09 23.59 13.60
N PHE A 227 -0.13 23.71 14.11
CA PHE A 227 -1.06 24.79 13.76
C PHE A 227 -0.48 26.16 14.15
N THR A 228 0.02 26.28 15.39
CA THR A 228 0.65 27.53 15.86
C THR A 228 1.89 27.90 15.02
N GLU A 229 2.75 26.93 14.74
CA GLU A 229 3.94 27.15 13.91
C GLU A 229 3.55 27.59 12.48
N TYR A 230 2.50 26.99 11.90
CA TYR A 230 2.02 27.34 10.58
C TYR A 230 1.38 28.75 10.57
N ALA A 231 0.58 29.07 11.57
CA ALA A 231 -0.02 30.38 11.71
C ALA A 231 1.04 31.48 11.84
N ALA A 232 2.07 31.27 12.66
CA ALA A 232 3.18 32.21 12.79
C ALA A 232 3.93 32.44 11.47
N LEU A 233 4.02 31.41 10.61
CA LEU A 233 4.70 31.51 9.33
C LEU A 233 3.84 32.14 8.23
N SER A 234 2.55 31.79 8.17
CA SER A 234 1.66 32.10 7.05
C SER A 234 0.67 33.22 7.33
N GLY A 235 0.49 33.60 8.61
CA GLY A 235 -0.58 34.47 9.05
C GLY A 235 -1.99 33.84 8.95
N ARG A 236 -2.09 32.52 8.73
CA ARG A 236 -3.35 31.78 8.58
C ARG A 236 -3.52 30.78 9.71
N GLU A 237 -4.62 30.89 10.43
CA GLU A 237 -4.94 29.97 11.51
C GLU A 237 -5.46 28.64 10.98
N LEU A 238 -4.99 27.53 11.57
CA LEU A 238 -5.45 26.19 11.35
C LEU A 238 -5.95 25.61 12.68
N SER A 239 -6.94 24.73 12.61
CA SER A 239 -7.60 24.14 13.78
C SER A 239 -8.14 22.73 13.46
N PHE A 240 -8.60 22.01 14.48
CA PHE A 240 -9.28 20.71 14.29
C PHE A 240 -10.65 20.86 13.66
N CYS A 241 -11.35 21.93 14.00
CA CYS A 241 -12.74 22.19 13.60
C CYS A 241 -12.90 23.64 13.14
N GLY A 242 -13.84 23.86 12.24
CA GLY A 242 -14.39 25.16 11.97
C GLY A 242 -15.70 25.34 12.72
N ALA A 243 -15.93 26.52 13.29
CA ALA A 243 -17.19 26.85 13.96
C ALA A 243 -17.55 28.31 13.68
N TYR A 244 -18.82 28.55 13.45
CA TYR A 244 -19.33 29.88 13.18
C TYR A 244 -20.60 30.15 13.96
N ARG A 245 -20.60 31.18 14.81
CA ARG A 245 -21.70 31.60 15.71
C ARG A 245 -22.24 30.44 16.56
N HIS A 246 -21.34 29.63 17.11
CA HIS A 246 -21.68 28.42 17.86
C HIS A 246 -21.80 28.66 19.36
N GLU A 247 -21.26 29.75 19.89
CA GLU A 247 -21.07 30.00 21.32
C GLU A 247 -22.40 30.06 22.09
N ASP A 248 -23.43 30.62 21.48
CA ASP A 248 -24.79 30.76 22.03
C ASP A 248 -25.83 30.03 21.17
N ALA A 249 -25.38 29.12 20.30
CA ALA A 249 -26.28 28.41 19.40
C ALA A 249 -27.04 27.28 20.11
N GLU A 250 -28.36 27.31 20.03
CA GLU A 250 -29.26 26.23 20.47
C GLU A 250 -29.38 25.14 19.40
N VAL A 251 -29.27 25.53 18.13
CA VAL A 251 -29.28 24.61 16.99
C VAL A 251 -28.00 24.73 16.16
N LEU A 252 -27.36 23.59 15.91
CA LEU A 252 -26.17 23.52 15.06
C LEU A 252 -26.44 22.71 13.79
N LEU A 253 -25.93 23.20 12.67
CA LEU A 253 -25.77 22.40 11.45
C LEU A 253 -24.32 21.92 11.36
N PHE A 254 -24.13 20.62 11.15
CA PHE A 254 -22.83 20.06 10.86
C PHE A 254 -22.75 19.69 9.38
N VAL A 255 -21.74 20.19 8.69
CA VAL A 255 -21.43 19.86 7.28
C VAL A 255 -19.92 19.74 7.08
N LEU A 256 -19.50 18.98 6.08
CA LEU A 256 -18.09 18.94 5.67
C LEU A 256 -17.85 19.73 4.39
N GLY A 257 -16.60 20.16 4.23
CA GLY A 257 -16.08 20.74 2.99
C GLY A 257 -16.73 22.07 2.60
N SER A 258 -16.92 22.27 1.30
CA SER A 258 -17.38 23.53 0.72
C SER A 258 -18.78 23.95 1.17
N SER A 259 -19.61 23.03 1.62
CA SER A 259 -20.95 23.32 2.16
C SER A 259 -20.92 24.17 3.43
N TYR A 260 -19.77 24.22 4.13
CA TYR A 260 -19.61 25.04 5.34
C TYR A 260 -19.81 26.52 5.09
N HIS A 261 -19.24 27.05 3.99
CA HIS A 261 -19.38 28.46 3.63
C HIS A 261 -20.83 28.83 3.25
N THR A 262 -21.53 27.93 2.55
CA THR A 262 -22.95 28.12 2.21
C THR A 262 -23.80 28.14 3.48
N ALA A 263 -23.53 27.25 4.42
CA ALA A 263 -24.25 27.17 5.70
C ALA A 263 -23.99 28.39 6.60
N MET A 264 -22.80 29.01 6.54
CA MET A 264 -22.53 30.27 7.27
C MET A 264 -23.46 31.37 6.83
N GLU A 265 -23.74 31.50 5.54
CA GLU A 265 -24.69 32.51 5.02
C GLU A 265 -26.12 32.23 5.51
N ALA A 266 -26.53 30.97 5.55
CA ALA A 266 -27.84 30.61 6.11
C ALA A 266 -27.93 30.97 7.60
N VAL A 267 -26.87 30.72 8.38
CA VAL A 267 -26.79 31.14 9.79
C VAL A 267 -26.97 32.64 9.94
N ASP A 268 -26.31 33.45 9.09
CA ASP A 268 -26.45 34.91 9.15
C ASP A 268 -27.88 35.37 8.89
N ARG A 269 -28.62 34.70 7.98
CA ARG A 269 -30.03 34.98 7.73
C ARG A 269 -30.88 34.61 8.96
N LEU A 270 -30.70 33.40 9.50
CA LEU A 270 -31.45 32.93 10.69
C LEU A 270 -31.20 33.79 11.93
N ARG A 271 -29.97 34.26 12.12
CA ARG A 271 -29.63 35.16 13.23
C ARG A 271 -30.29 36.52 13.13
N LYS A 272 -30.52 37.05 11.92
CA LYS A 272 -31.31 38.28 11.71
C LYS A 272 -32.76 38.09 12.10
N ASP A 273 -33.28 36.87 11.93
CA ASP A 273 -34.65 36.51 12.31
C ASP A 273 -34.75 36.06 13.80
N GLY A 274 -33.69 36.23 14.60
CA GLY A 274 -33.65 35.95 16.02
C GLY A 274 -33.42 34.46 16.39
N VAL A 275 -33.09 33.59 15.43
CA VAL A 275 -32.85 32.18 15.69
C VAL A 275 -31.39 31.95 16.16
N ALA A 276 -31.23 31.32 17.32
CA ALA A 276 -29.90 30.99 17.87
C ALA A 276 -29.25 29.80 17.11
N ALA A 277 -28.90 30.03 15.84
CA ALA A 277 -28.30 29.06 14.94
C ALA A 277 -26.77 29.20 14.85
N GLY A 278 -26.08 28.10 14.62
CA GLY A 278 -24.65 28.08 14.32
C GLY A 278 -24.30 26.92 13.38
N VAL A 279 -23.08 26.92 12.83
CA VAL A 279 -22.60 25.84 11.97
C VAL A 279 -21.20 25.41 12.37
N ILE A 280 -20.94 24.11 12.31
CA ILE A 280 -19.64 23.47 12.59
C ILE A 280 -19.22 22.58 11.45
N THR A 281 -17.90 22.44 11.27
CA THR A 281 -17.27 21.54 10.33
C THR A 281 -16.00 20.91 10.93
N LEU A 282 -15.49 19.84 10.32
CA LEU A 282 -14.22 19.25 10.71
C LEU A 282 -13.14 19.53 9.65
N TYR A 283 -11.95 19.89 10.14
CA TYR A 283 -10.73 19.95 9.36
C TYR A 283 -9.82 18.76 9.59
N VAL A 284 -10.03 18.02 10.68
CA VAL A 284 -9.32 16.78 10.99
C VAL A 284 -10.34 15.68 11.26
N LEU A 285 -10.43 14.69 10.36
CA LEU A 285 -11.32 13.53 10.53
C LEU A 285 -10.63 12.39 11.29
N ARG A 286 -9.30 12.28 11.15
CA ARG A 286 -8.46 11.34 11.91
C ARG A 286 -7.12 12.03 12.25
N PRO A 287 -6.72 12.06 13.52
CA PRO A 287 -7.43 11.59 14.72
C PRO A 287 -8.72 12.40 14.99
N PHE A 288 -9.80 11.71 15.37
CA PHE A 288 -11.11 12.36 15.51
C PHE A 288 -11.13 13.35 16.72
N PRO A 289 -11.58 14.60 16.52
CA PRO A 289 -11.46 15.67 17.53
C PRO A 289 -12.64 15.68 18.54
N ALA A 290 -12.87 14.55 19.20
CA ALA A 290 -14.01 14.41 20.12
C ALA A 290 -14.01 15.42 21.28
N LYS A 291 -12.81 15.82 21.77
CA LYS A 291 -12.69 16.80 22.87
C LYS A 291 -13.14 18.19 22.42
N GLU A 292 -12.69 18.62 21.25
CA GLU A 292 -13.02 19.91 20.65
C GLU A 292 -14.53 19.99 20.35
N LEU A 293 -15.08 18.92 19.80
CA LEU A 293 -16.52 18.84 19.50
C LEU A 293 -17.38 18.95 20.75
N ARG A 294 -16.98 18.31 21.87
CA ARG A 294 -17.73 18.46 23.14
C ARG A 294 -17.75 19.91 23.64
N VAL A 295 -16.69 20.65 23.41
CA VAL A 295 -16.63 22.08 23.76
C VAL A 295 -17.49 22.90 22.81
N LEU A 296 -17.39 22.68 21.52
CA LEU A 296 -18.12 23.44 20.49
C LEU A 296 -19.63 23.20 20.55
N CYS A 297 -20.06 22.00 20.93
CA CYS A 297 -21.46 21.59 20.91
C CYS A 297 -22.17 21.66 22.28
N HIS A 298 -21.50 22.18 23.29
CA HIS A 298 -21.95 22.04 24.68
C HIS A 298 -23.29 22.79 24.96
N ASN A 299 -23.57 23.89 24.27
CA ASN A 299 -24.77 24.68 24.41
C ASN A 299 -25.92 24.24 23.48
N ALA A 300 -25.60 23.43 22.47
CA ALA A 300 -26.59 23.00 21.50
C ALA A 300 -27.58 22.00 22.07
N SER A 301 -28.87 22.26 21.90
CA SER A 301 -29.93 21.29 22.20
C SER A 301 -30.17 20.32 21.02
N THR A 302 -29.95 20.78 19.81
CA THR A 302 -30.11 19.98 18.59
C THR A 302 -28.94 20.19 17.61
N ILE A 303 -28.45 19.10 17.07
CA ILE A 303 -27.44 19.09 15.98
C ILE A 303 -28.02 18.32 14.81
N LEU A 304 -28.16 18.95 13.65
CA LEU A 304 -28.44 18.26 12.41
C LEU A 304 -27.11 18.02 11.69
N VAL A 305 -26.78 16.75 11.48
CA VAL A 305 -25.59 16.32 10.75
C VAL A 305 -26.00 16.02 9.31
N ALA A 306 -25.50 16.79 8.38
CA ALA A 306 -25.71 16.56 6.95
C ALA A 306 -24.47 15.89 6.35
N ASP A 307 -24.61 14.64 5.98
CA ASP A 307 -23.57 13.81 5.40
C ASP A 307 -23.75 13.68 3.88
N ARG A 308 -22.66 13.82 3.11
CA ARG A 308 -22.63 13.49 1.68
C ARG A 308 -22.22 12.03 1.42
N GLN A 309 -22.66 11.14 2.29
CA GLN A 309 -22.43 9.69 2.23
C GLN A 309 -23.36 8.99 3.21
N ASP A 310 -23.90 7.85 2.80
CA ASP A 310 -24.68 6.97 3.66
C ASP A 310 -23.87 5.76 4.10
N SER A 311 -24.01 5.38 5.39
CA SER A 311 -23.43 4.15 5.93
C SER A 311 -24.41 2.99 5.88
N TYR A 312 -25.18 2.90 4.88
CA TYR A 312 -26.24 1.91 4.55
C TYR A 312 -26.61 0.95 5.69
N GLY A 313 -27.81 1.16 6.27
CA GLY A 313 -28.31 0.35 7.36
C GLY A 313 -27.85 0.74 8.76
N ALA A 314 -27.00 1.79 8.90
CA ALA A 314 -26.52 2.27 10.20
C ALA A 314 -27.30 3.48 10.76
N GLY A 315 -28.35 3.95 10.07
CA GLY A 315 -29.18 5.08 10.50
C GLY A 315 -28.47 6.42 10.45
N GLY A 316 -27.61 6.63 9.45
CA GLY A 316 -26.91 7.88 9.19
C GLY A 316 -25.62 7.71 8.45
N GLY A 317 -25.02 8.82 8.02
CA GLY A 317 -23.68 8.85 7.45
C GLY A 317 -22.59 8.70 8.52
N ASN A 318 -21.34 8.56 8.07
CA ASN A 318 -20.22 8.32 8.98
C ASN A 318 -20.05 9.44 10.00
N MET A 319 -20.21 10.71 9.62
CA MET A 319 -20.03 11.80 10.57
C MET A 319 -21.14 11.86 11.61
N SER A 320 -22.38 11.53 11.24
CA SER A 320 -23.47 11.35 12.22
C SER A 320 -23.13 10.31 13.28
N LEU A 321 -22.58 9.17 12.88
CA LEU A 321 -22.22 8.08 13.80
C LEU A 321 -21.06 8.49 14.72
N GLU A 322 -20.05 9.14 14.18
CA GLU A 322 -18.87 9.61 14.94
C GLU A 322 -19.27 10.72 15.94
N LEU A 323 -20.14 11.66 15.54
CA LEU A 323 -20.64 12.71 16.43
C LEU A 323 -21.49 12.12 17.56
N LYS A 324 -22.42 11.20 17.25
CA LYS A 324 -23.20 10.49 18.27
C LYS A 324 -22.29 9.84 19.31
N ALA A 325 -21.26 9.13 18.87
CA ALA A 325 -20.28 8.51 19.77
C ALA A 325 -19.49 9.55 20.59
N ALA A 326 -19.00 10.61 19.94
CA ALA A 326 -18.18 11.63 20.60
C ALA A 326 -18.94 12.42 21.67
N LEU A 327 -20.23 12.71 21.42
CA LEU A 327 -21.07 13.56 22.29
C LEU A 327 -21.87 12.75 23.33
N SER A 328 -21.93 11.43 23.23
CA SER A 328 -22.68 10.55 24.17
C SER A 328 -22.27 10.69 25.64
N SER A 329 -21.03 11.14 25.89
CA SER A 329 -20.50 11.34 27.24
C SER A 329 -20.78 12.73 27.84
N LEU A 330 -21.48 13.61 27.13
CA LEU A 330 -21.92 14.88 27.69
C LEU A 330 -23.01 14.66 28.76
N PRO A 331 -23.07 15.47 29.82
CA PRO A 331 -24.14 15.37 30.84
C PRO A 331 -25.54 15.52 30.24
N HIS A 332 -25.66 16.37 29.23
CA HIS A 332 -26.91 16.62 28.48
C HIS A 332 -26.58 16.50 26.99
N PRO A 333 -26.58 15.27 26.41
CA PRO A 333 -26.29 15.09 25.01
C PRO A 333 -27.34 15.79 24.13
N PRO A 334 -26.92 16.51 23.08
CA PRO A 334 -27.88 17.13 22.15
C PRO A 334 -28.67 16.06 21.37
N ARG A 335 -29.87 16.43 20.92
CA ARG A 335 -30.59 15.64 19.92
C ARG A 335 -29.82 15.67 18.60
N ILE A 336 -29.39 14.50 18.07
CA ILE A 336 -28.67 14.42 16.83
C ILE A 336 -29.55 13.85 15.73
N LEU A 337 -29.83 14.66 14.72
CA LEU A 337 -30.53 14.30 13.50
C LEU A 337 -29.52 14.03 12.39
N SER A 338 -29.76 13.03 11.56
CA SER A 338 -28.92 12.71 10.41
C SER A 338 -29.67 12.93 9.11
N ARG A 339 -29.02 13.63 8.16
CA ARG A 339 -29.54 13.83 6.80
C ARG A 339 -28.49 13.45 5.79
N ILE A 340 -28.86 12.59 4.86
CA ILE A 340 -28.03 12.30 3.68
C ILE A 340 -28.42 13.28 2.60
N TYR A 341 -27.44 14.06 2.10
CA TYR A 341 -27.68 15.10 1.12
C TYR A 341 -26.60 15.16 0.05
N GLY A 342 -26.89 15.82 -1.06
CA GLY A 342 -25.87 16.24 -2.03
C GLY A 342 -25.14 15.10 -2.74
N LEU A 343 -25.67 13.84 -2.69
CA LEU A 343 -25.08 12.70 -3.36
C LEU A 343 -25.01 12.91 -4.86
N GLY A 344 -23.99 12.33 -5.49
CA GLY A 344 -23.81 12.44 -6.93
C GLY A 344 -23.59 13.86 -7.42
N GLY A 345 -23.10 14.77 -6.56
CA GLY A 345 -22.79 16.16 -6.90
C GLY A 345 -24.01 17.06 -7.01
N LYS A 346 -25.13 16.73 -6.35
CA LYS A 346 -26.26 17.65 -6.21
C LYS A 346 -25.80 18.90 -5.49
N ASP A 347 -26.14 20.08 -6.04
CA ASP A 347 -25.80 21.36 -5.50
C ASP A 347 -26.41 21.56 -4.09
N PHE A 348 -25.78 22.40 -3.30
CA PHE A 348 -26.23 22.78 -1.96
C PHE A 348 -26.24 24.31 -1.86
N PHE A 349 -27.44 24.86 -1.86
CA PHE A 349 -27.68 26.30 -1.80
C PHE A 349 -28.00 26.77 -0.37
N VAL A 350 -28.05 28.06 -0.18
CA VAL A 350 -28.38 28.65 1.11
C VAL A 350 -29.80 28.29 1.53
N GLU A 351 -30.70 28.15 0.58
CA GLU A 351 -32.08 27.73 0.79
C GLU A 351 -32.16 26.25 1.30
N ASP A 352 -31.27 25.38 0.84
CA ASP A 352 -31.17 24.00 1.35
C ASP A 352 -30.69 24.00 2.80
N ALA A 353 -29.69 24.83 3.13
CA ALA A 353 -29.22 24.97 4.50
C ALA A 353 -30.33 25.51 5.43
N LEU A 354 -31.08 26.51 4.97
CA LEU A 354 -32.24 27.02 5.71
C LEU A 354 -33.32 25.96 5.93
N ALA A 355 -33.59 25.13 4.94
CA ALA A 355 -34.53 24.02 5.06
C ALA A 355 -34.06 22.99 6.10
N LEU A 356 -32.79 22.62 6.10
CA LEU A 356 -32.20 21.72 7.11
C LEU A 356 -32.27 22.32 8.52
N PHE A 357 -32.05 23.60 8.71
CA PHE A 357 -32.25 24.28 9.99
C PHE A 357 -33.71 24.26 10.43
N LYS A 358 -34.66 24.46 9.51
CA LYS A 358 -36.08 24.36 9.80
C LYS A 358 -36.46 22.93 10.29
N GLU A 359 -35.91 21.92 9.66
CA GLU A 359 -36.08 20.53 10.14
C GLU A 359 -35.44 20.34 11.53
N ALA A 360 -34.25 20.85 11.78
CA ALA A 360 -33.57 20.76 13.07
C ALA A 360 -34.38 21.39 14.22
N LEU A 361 -35.11 22.46 13.92
CA LEU A 361 -35.99 23.15 14.85
C LEU A 361 -37.33 22.42 15.08
N SER A 362 -37.72 21.50 14.20
CA SER A 362 -38.96 20.74 14.36
C SER A 362 -38.81 19.63 15.42
N PRO A 363 -39.68 19.55 16.42
CA PRO A 363 -39.65 18.47 17.40
C PRO A 363 -39.97 17.10 16.79
N ASP A 364 -40.76 17.08 15.72
CA ASP A 364 -41.24 15.87 15.05
C ASP A 364 -40.33 15.37 13.93
N ALA A 365 -39.22 16.07 13.67
CA ALA A 365 -38.27 15.67 12.61
C ALA A 365 -37.72 14.27 12.88
N PRO A 366 -37.71 13.35 11.88
CA PRO A 366 -37.19 12.01 12.03
C PRO A 366 -35.69 12.02 12.34
N ALA A 367 -35.24 11.03 13.12
CA ALA A 367 -33.83 10.93 13.51
C ALA A 367 -32.89 10.72 12.32
N PHE A 368 -33.39 10.12 11.25
CA PHE A 368 -32.67 9.88 10.00
C PHE A 368 -33.60 10.07 8.81
N ASP A 369 -33.13 10.73 7.76
CA ASP A 369 -33.82 10.87 6.49
C ASP A 369 -32.83 11.28 5.36
N TYR A 370 -33.31 11.21 4.11
CA TYR A 370 -32.64 11.75 2.94
C TYR A 370 -33.21 13.13 2.59
N TYR A 371 -32.33 14.09 2.38
CA TYR A 371 -32.71 15.42 1.95
C TYR A 371 -32.60 15.58 0.45
N GLY A 372 -33.69 16.05 -0.17
CA GLY A 372 -33.70 16.40 -1.60
C GLY A 372 -33.95 15.22 -2.55
N VAL A 373 -34.58 14.16 -2.05
CA VAL A 373 -35.15 13.10 -2.90
C VAL A 373 -36.35 13.68 -3.65
N THR A 374 -36.47 13.37 -4.96
CA THR A 374 -37.62 13.78 -5.78
C THR A 374 -38.86 12.98 -5.39
N ALA A 375 -39.97 13.67 -5.11
CA ALA A 375 -41.26 13.05 -4.81
C ALA A 375 -41.71 12.13 -5.96
N GLY A 376 -42.03 10.87 -5.67
CA GLY A 376 -42.44 9.85 -6.65
C GLY A 376 -41.78 8.49 -6.44
N THR A 377 -40.82 8.41 -5.52
CA THR A 377 -40.22 7.15 -5.09
C THR A 377 -40.64 6.84 -3.64
N ASP A 378 -41.92 6.48 -3.46
CA ASP A 378 -42.31 5.77 -2.25
C ASP A 378 -41.50 4.46 -2.19
N ALA A 379 -40.99 4.10 -1.03
CA ALA A 379 -40.08 2.95 -0.87
C ALA A 379 -40.70 1.62 -1.40
N SER A 380 -42.01 1.56 -1.55
CA SER A 380 -42.75 0.47 -2.22
C SER A 380 -42.52 0.43 -3.73
N ASP A 381 -42.45 1.60 -4.40
CA ASP A 381 -42.30 1.66 -5.86
C ASP A 381 -40.83 1.48 -6.30
N ALA A 382 -39.88 1.77 -5.42
CA ALA A 382 -38.46 1.56 -5.70
C ALA A 382 -38.06 0.08 -5.70
N ALA A 383 -38.75 -0.76 -4.93
CA ALA A 383 -38.51 -2.20 -4.93
C ALA A 383 -39.04 -2.86 -6.22
N ASP A 384 -40.15 -2.37 -6.74
CA ASP A 384 -40.75 -2.90 -7.98
C ASP A 384 -40.12 -2.31 -9.25
N SER A 385 -39.62 -1.06 -9.23
CA SER A 385 -39.00 -0.44 -10.40
C SER A 385 -37.57 -0.89 -10.69
N ALA A 386 -36.88 -1.49 -9.72
CA ALA A 386 -35.57 -2.13 -9.94
C ALA A 386 -35.68 -3.47 -10.73
N GLY A 387 -36.89 -3.96 -10.94
CA GLY A 387 -37.17 -5.21 -11.64
C GLY A 387 -37.59 -5.09 -13.12
N THR A 388 -37.86 -3.89 -13.62
CA THR A 388 -38.40 -3.75 -15.00
C THR A 388 -37.88 -2.51 -15.70
N SER A 389 -36.85 -2.64 -16.48
CA SER A 389 -36.69 -2.13 -17.84
C SER A 389 -35.26 -2.31 -18.39
N PHE A 390 -34.97 -3.50 -18.86
CA PHE A 390 -34.07 -3.70 -19.99
C PHE A 390 -34.83 -4.44 -21.06
N SER A 391 -35.61 -3.71 -21.84
CA SER A 391 -36.13 -4.18 -23.10
C SER A 391 -35.15 -3.79 -24.20
N GLY A 392 -34.17 -4.64 -24.42
CA GLY A 392 -33.27 -4.60 -25.57
C GLY A 392 -33.07 -6.06 -25.96
N THR A 393 -33.76 -6.44 -27.02
CA THR A 393 -33.71 -7.74 -27.66
C THR A 393 -32.27 -8.13 -27.96
N ASP A 394 -31.77 -9.17 -27.29
CA ASP A 394 -31.04 -10.28 -27.91
C ASP A 394 -30.87 -11.38 -26.86
N ALA A 395 -31.64 -12.42 -27.01
CA ALA A 395 -31.66 -13.59 -26.14
C ALA A 395 -30.39 -14.43 -26.34
N VAL A 396 -29.48 -14.38 -25.37
CA VAL A 396 -28.54 -15.49 -25.19
C VAL A 396 -29.14 -16.41 -24.13
N THR A 397 -29.59 -17.56 -24.57
CA THR A 397 -30.11 -18.63 -23.70
C THR A 397 -29.05 -19.11 -22.73
N ALA A 398 -29.15 -18.69 -21.46
CA ALA A 398 -28.43 -19.32 -20.37
C ALA A 398 -29.25 -20.50 -19.86
N ALA A 399 -28.69 -21.70 -20.01
CA ALA A 399 -29.25 -22.93 -19.47
C ALA A 399 -29.36 -22.85 -17.94
N SER A 400 -30.57 -22.95 -17.45
CA SER A 400 -30.89 -23.07 -16.02
C SER A 400 -30.42 -24.42 -15.50
N HIS A 401 -29.46 -24.41 -14.56
CA HIS A 401 -29.24 -25.56 -13.69
C HIS A 401 -30.04 -25.39 -12.39
N PRO A 402 -30.73 -26.44 -11.93
CA PRO A 402 -31.53 -26.37 -10.73
C PRO A 402 -30.65 -26.24 -9.47
N ALA A 403 -31.07 -25.36 -8.57
CA ALA A 403 -30.50 -25.22 -7.25
C ALA A 403 -30.64 -26.53 -6.46
N ALA A 404 -29.52 -27.14 -6.09
CA ALA A 404 -29.52 -28.27 -5.18
C ALA A 404 -29.74 -27.74 -3.75
N SER A 405 -30.81 -28.21 -3.14
CA SER A 405 -31.10 -28.02 -1.72
C SER A 405 -29.96 -28.60 -0.87
N ILE A 406 -29.33 -27.75 -0.06
CA ILE A 406 -28.38 -28.22 0.97
C ILE A 406 -29.21 -28.71 2.15
N ASN A 407 -29.21 -30.02 2.36
CA ASN A 407 -29.74 -30.64 3.57
C ASN A 407 -28.88 -30.25 4.77
N GLU A 408 -29.53 -29.77 5.82
CA GLU A 408 -29.03 -29.71 7.17
C GLU A 408 -28.91 -31.15 7.71
N ASP A 409 -27.74 -31.71 7.66
CA ASP A 409 -27.35 -32.87 8.48
C ASP A 409 -25.84 -33.06 8.42
N MET A 410 -25.12 -32.39 9.33
CA MET A 410 -23.80 -32.78 9.84
C MET A 410 -23.48 -32.08 11.15
N THR A 411 -24.28 -32.36 12.16
CA THR A 411 -23.85 -32.27 13.57
C THR A 411 -23.69 -33.67 14.09
N SER A 412 -22.48 -34.18 14.12
CA SER A 412 -21.94 -35.10 15.13
C SER A 412 -20.69 -35.80 14.59
N SER A 413 -19.58 -35.49 15.15
CA SER A 413 -18.48 -36.38 15.51
C SER A 413 -17.11 -35.71 15.32
N ALA A 414 -16.68 -35.02 16.36
CA ALA A 414 -15.26 -34.89 16.69
C ALA A 414 -15.12 -34.43 18.16
N SER A 415 -15.60 -35.25 19.10
CA SER A 415 -15.17 -35.20 20.49
C SER A 415 -14.13 -36.31 20.68
N GLY A 416 -12.90 -35.93 20.90
CA GLY A 416 -11.83 -36.88 21.12
C GLY A 416 -10.55 -36.23 21.59
N ARG A 417 -10.46 -35.95 22.89
CA ARG A 417 -9.25 -35.92 23.75
C ARG A 417 -8.15 -34.89 23.44
N ALA A 418 -8.06 -33.87 24.28
CA ALA A 418 -6.87 -33.64 25.11
C ALA A 418 -7.17 -32.66 26.22
N ASP A 419 -7.83 -33.19 27.26
CA ASP A 419 -7.88 -32.56 28.58
C ASP A 419 -6.56 -32.89 29.29
N ARG A 420 -5.76 -31.88 29.61
CA ARG A 420 -4.77 -31.91 30.68
C ARG A 420 -4.77 -30.58 31.38
N THR A 421 -5.65 -30.48 32.35
CA THR A 421 -5.59 -29.57 33.49
C THR A 421 -4.24 -29.59 34.16
N ILE A 422 -3.59 -28.43 34.29
CA ILE A 422 -2.65 -28.15 35.37
C ILE A 422 -3.23 -27.01 36.17
N ALA A 423 -3.93 -27.34 37.22
CA ALA A 423 -4.27 -26.44 38.31
C ALA A 423 -3.42 -26.80 39.53
N ASP A 424 -3.07 -25.74 40.26
CA ASP A 424 -2.60 -25.73 41.65
C ASP A 424 -1.23 -26.32 42.02
N GLN A 425 -0.31 -25.37 42.20
CA GLN A 425 0.43 -25.26 43.47
C GLN A 425 1.02 -23.84 43.60
N ALA A 426 0.25 -22.98 44.27
CA ALA A 426 0.74 -21.73 44.85
C ALA A 426 0.84 -21.94 46.35
N SER A 427 2.04 -22.15 46.87
CA SER A 427 2.35 -21.94 48.28
C SER A 427 3.66 -21.14 48.41
N GLY A 428 3.55 -20.02 49.11
CA GLY A 428 4.51 -18.95 49.17
C GLY A 428 5.88 -19.28 49.75
N THR A 429 6.84 -18.53 49.28
CA THR A 429 7.96 -18.03 50.08
C THR A 429 8.39 -16.65 49.54
N SER A 430 8.34 -15.67 50.39
CA SER A 430 8.91 -14.34 50.15
C SER A 430 10.43 -14.44 50.09
N GLY A 431 10.97 -14.44 48.87
CA GLY A 431 12.40 -14.32 48.60
C GLY A 431 12.71 -13.02 47.90
N LYS A 432 13.61 -12.23 48.46
CA LYS A 432 14.12 -11.00 47.87
C LYS A 432 14.54 -11.22 46.43
N ALA A 433 13.97 -10.43 45.48
CA ALA A 433 14.39 -10.44 44.11
C ALA A 433 15.84 -9.97 43.99
N ASP A 434 16.70 -10.88 43.60
CA ASP A 434 18.08 -10.64 43.22
C ASP A 434 18.10 -9.95 41.85
N GLN A 435 18.56 -8.68 41.82
CA GLN A 435 18.58 -7.84 40.61
C GLN A 435 19.78 -8.12 39.69
N SER A 436 20.30 -9.33 39.62
CA SER A 436 21.55 -9.59 38.90
C SER A 436 21.50 -10.60 37.76
N MET A 437 20.33 -10.78 37.09
CA MET A 437 20.28 -11.52 35.82
C MET A 437 19.45 -10.79 34.75
N ALA A 438 19.83 -9.54 34.46
CA ALA A 438 19.51 -9.00 33.16
C ALA A 438 20.32 -9.76 32.11
N ALA A 439 19.67 -10.59 31.31
CA ALA A 439 20.31 -11.20 30.14
C ALA A 439 21.00 -10.09 29.33
N PRO A 440 22.27 -10.26 28.89
CA PRO A 440 22.96 -9.25 28.12
C PRO A 440 22.07 -8.92 26.90
N ALA A 441 21.71 -7.65 26.77
CA ALA A 441 20.98 -7.14 25.62
C ALA A 441 21.78 -7.56 24.38
N MET A 442 21.23 -8.51 23.60
CA MET A 442 21.82 -8.89 22.32
C MET A 442 21.87 -7.61 21.48
N GLN A 443 23.06 -7.06 21.34
CA GLN A 443 23.27 -5.98 20.36
C GLN A 443 22.81 -6.50 19.00
N PRO A 444 22.00 -5.73 18.25
CA PRO A 444 21.63 -6.14 16.91
C PRO A 444 22.92 -6.36 16.11
N GLN A 445 23.14 -7.58 15.66
CA GLN A 445 24.26 -7.87 14.78
C GLN A 445 23.95 -7.23 13.41
N TYR A 446 24.47 -6.03 13.19
CA TYR A 446 24.46 -5.43 11.87
C TYR A 446 25.34 -6.28 10.97
N PHE A 447 24.73 -6.83 9.91
CA PHE A 447 25.48 -7.56 8.91
C PHE A 447 26.26 -6.57 8.05
N LYS A 448 27.54 -6.75 7.97
CA LYS A 448 28.38 -5.96 7.03
C LYS A 448 27.87 -6.19 5.62
N PRO A 449 27.60 -5.13 4.82
CA PRO A 449 27.24 -5.27 3.41
C PRO A 449 28.31 -6.05 2.66
N VAL A 450 27.89 -6.91 1.76
CA VAL A 450 28.82 -7.65 0.88
C VAL A 450 29.39 -6.69 -0.15
N THR A 451 30.70 -6.49 -0.13
CA THR A 451 31.37 -5.58 -1.08
C THR A 451 31.43 -6.15 -2.49
N LYS A 452 31.76 -5.30 -3.45
CA LYS A 452 31.97 -5.72 -4.84
C LYS A 452 33.11 -6.73 -4.94
N GLU A 453 34.21 -6.49 -4.25
CA GLU A 453 35.39 -7.33 -4.22
C GLU A 453 35.11 -8.69 -3.59
N GLU A 454 34.32 -8.75 -2.51
CA GLU A 454 33.90 -9.99 -1.85
C GLU A 454 32.97 -10.83 -2.73
N SER A 455 32.18 -10.22 -3.62
CA SER A 455 31.21 -10.89 -4.50
C SER A 455 31.72 -11.24 -5.89
N SER A 456 32.84 -10.68 -6.32
CA SER A 456 33.39 -10.86 -7.68
C SER A 456 34.06 -12.20 -7.96
N PRO A 457 34.76 -12.89 -7.01
CA PRO A 457 35.59 -14.06 -7.34
C PRO A 457 34.85 -15.25 -7.95
N GLY A 458 33.57 -15.43 -7.62
CA GLY A 458 32.75 -16.55 -8.11
C GLY A 458 32.01 -16.28 -9.41
N LEU A 459 32.15 -15.08 -9.99
CA LEU A 459 31.38 -14.68 -11.15
C LEU A 459 31.90 -15.34 -12.44
N THR A 460 30.98 -15.96 -13.14
CA THR A 460 31.26 -16.52 -14.47
C THR A 460 31.29 -15.42 -15.52
N THR A 461 32.30 -15.32 -16.40
CA THR A 461 32.35 -14.37 -17.48
C THR A 461 31.82 -14.97 -18.79
N CYS A 462 30.90 -14.24 -19.48
CA CYS A 462 30.38 -14.57 -20.81
C CYS A 462 30.84 -13.51 -21.80
N THR A 463 31.71 -13.81 -22.72
CA THR A 463 32.18 -12.89 -23.75
C THR A 463 31.62 -13.33 -25.09
N PHE A 464 31.10 -12.38 -25.88
CA PHE A 464 30.70 -12.65 -27.25
C PHE A 464 32.00 -12.74 -28.09
N ASP A 465 32.14 -13.83 -28.79
CA ASP A 465 33.24 -13.98 -29.78
C ASP A 465 32.70 -13.55 -31.15
N PRO A 466 33.14 -12.40 -31.67
CA PRO A 466 32.69 -11.91 -32.97
C PRO A 466 33.08 -12.81 -34.14
N ALA A 467 34.19 -13.56 -34.00
CA ALA A 467 34.69 -14.43 -35.04
C ALA A 467 33.85 -15.70 -35.22
N THR A 468 33.28 -16.21 -34.13
CA THR A 468 32.48 -17.43 -34.17
C THR A 468 30.98 -17.16 -34.02
N GLY A 469 30.55 -15.92 -33.74
CA GLY A 469 29.17 -15.55 -33.45
C GLY A 469 28.61 -16.20 -32.16
N LYS A 470 29.48 -16.78 -31.35
CA LYS A 470 29.07 -17.56 -30.14
C LYS A 470 29.46 -16.86 -28.85
N MET A 471 28.67 -17.15 -27.82
CA MET A 471 28.99 -16.72 -26.47
C MET A 471 30.03 -17.68 -25.86
N LYS A 472 31.19 -17.17 -25.49
CA LYS A 472 32.21 -17.90 -24.74
C LYS A 472 32.00 -17.65 -23.26
N VAL A 473 31.72 -18.72 -22.53
CA VAL A 473 31.50 -18.71 -21.07
C VAL A 473 32.78 -19.16 -20.38
N SER A 474 33.30 -18.35 -19.46
CA SER A 474 34.54 -18.66 -18.73
C SER A 474 34.41 -18.26 -17.26
N GLY A 475 34.94 -19.06 -16.36
CA GLY A 475 35.00 -18.83 -14.91
C GLY A 475 33.85 -19.46 -14.11
N GLY A 476 33.94 -19.41 -12.82
CA GLY A 476 32.91 -19.80 -11.83
C GLY A 476 32.69 -21.31 -11.74
N SER A 477 33.43 -21.97 -10.92
CA SER A 477 33.08 -23.35 -10.51
C SER A 477 31.97 -23.35 -9.46
N VAL A 478 31.30 -24.51 -9.26
CA VAL A 478 30.35 -24.68 -8.15
C VAL A 478 31.03 -24.40 -6.80
N LYS A 479 32.31 -24.75 -6.68
CA LYS A 479 33.13 -24.50 -5.49
C LYS A 479 33.25 -23.00 -5.23
N ASP A 480 33.52 -22.21 -6.25
CA ASP A 480 33.65 -20.75 -6.14
C ASP A 480 32.30 -20.11 -5.73
N THR A 481 31.20 -20.57 -6.33
CA THR A 481 29.86 -20.12 -5.98
C THR A 481 29.50 -20.45 -4.51
N THR A 482 29.89 -21.64 -4.01
CA THR A 482 29.63 -21.99 -2.62
C THR A 482 30.47 -21.17 -1.64
N ALA A 483 31.64 -20.74 -2.03
CA ALA A 483 32.53 -19.92 -1.21
C ALA A 483 32.07 -18.43 -1.13
N MET A 484 31.16 -17.98 -2.01
CA MET A 484 30.69 -16.60 -2.00
C MET A 484 29.90 -16.25 -0.74
N PRO A 485 29.93 -14.97 -0.30
CA PRO A 485 29.22 -14.54 0.89
C PRO A 485 27.72 -14.86 0.84
N MET A 486 27.18 -15.35 1.95
CA MET A 486 25.77 -15.66 2.08
C MET A 486 24.95 -14.39 2.38
N ARG A 487 24.02 -14.07 1.49
CA ARG A 487 23.03 -12.99 1.66
C ARG A 487 21.69 -13.49 2.23
N VAL A 488 21.55 -14.82 2.32
CA VAL A 488 20.42 -15.48 3.00
C VAL A 488 21.00 -16.29 4.14
N ALA A 489 20.63 -15.97 5.37
CA ALA A 489 21.05 -16.69 6.55
C ALA A 489 20.33 -18.06 6.65
N PRO A 490 20.92 -19.07 7.28
CA PRO A 490 20.23 -20.30 7.64
C PRO A 490 19.11 -20.04 8.67
N GLY A 491 18.20 -21.00 8.82
CA GLY A 491 17.13 -20.93 9.84
C GLY A 491 15.77 -20.46 9.29
N HIS A 492 15.56 -20.54 7.96
CA HIS A 492 14.24 -20.32 7.36
C HIS A 492 13.23 -21.43 7.71
N GLY A 493 11.94 -21.10 7.73
CA GLY A 493 10.83 -22.02 8.04
C GLY A 493 10.28 -22.81 6.82
N ALA A 494 11.10 -23.06 5.80
CA ALA A 494 10.65 -23.75 4.59
C ALA A 494 10.41 -25.24 4.82
N CYS A 495 9.47 -25.82 4.10
CA CYS A 495 9.19 -27.24 4.08
C CYS A 495 10.45 -28.06 3.74
N PRO A 496 10.61 -29.28 4.29
CA PRO A 496 11.71 -30.16 3.92
C PRO A 496 11.80 -30.38 2.41
N GLY A 497 12.99 -30.12 1.82
CA GLY A 497 13.21 -30.24 0.39
C GLY A 497 12.71 -29.07 -0.47
N CYS A 498 12.22 -27.97 0.13
CA CYS A 498 11.79 -26.79 -0.60
C CYS A 498 12.95 -26.13 -1.35
N GLY A 499 12.80 -25.94 -2.66
CA GLY A 499 13.81 -25.32 -3.52
C GLY A 499 13.87 -23.78 -3.42
N ILE A 500 12.87 -23.12 -2.85
CA ILE A 500 12.76 -21.65 -2.86
C ILE A 500 13.95 -20.98 -2.16
N PRO A 501 14.32 -21.31 -0.90
CA PRO A 501 15.46 -20.67 -0.25
C PRO A 501 16.79 -20.92 -0.96
N ILE A 502 16.96 -22.13 -1.54
CA ILE A 502 18.14 -22.47 -2.31
C ILE A 502 18.23 -21.59 -3.55
N ASN A 503 17.13 -21.48 -4.30
CA ASN A 503 17.04 -20.70 -5.51
C ASN A 503 17.33 -19.21 -5.26
N VAL A 504 16.70 -18.63 -4.23
CA VAL A 504 16.91 -17.24 -3.85
C VAL A 504 18.35 -17.00 -3.37
N ASN A 505 18.91 -17.90 -2.56
CA ASN A 505 20.30 -17.77 -2.11
C ASN A 505 21.28 -17.78 -3.28
N LEU A 506 21.08 -18.65 -4.24
CA LEU A 506 21.97 -18.76 -5.41
C LEU A 506 21.79 -17.55 -6.36
N LEU A 507 20.55 -17.09 -6.57
CA LEU A 507 20.31 -15.83 -7.30
C LEU A 507 21.10 -14.68 -6.66
N LEU A 508 20.99 -14.50 -5.35
CA LEU A 508 21.66 -13.41 -4.64
C LEU A 508 23.18 -13.57 -4.61
N LYS A 509 23.72 -14.80 -4.59
CA LYS A 509 25.16 -15.05 -4.76
C LYS A 509 25.67 -14.67 -6.16
N GLY A 510 24.81 -14.76 -7.17
CA GLY A 510 25.15 -14.37 -8.55
C GLY A 510 25.17 -12.86 -8.80
N ILE A 511 24.85 -12.04 -7.81
CA ILE A 511 24.80 -10.58 -7.97
C ILE A 511 26.03 -9.94 -7.31
N GLU A 512 26.72 -9.11 -8.09
CA GLU A 512 27.87 -8.35 -7.61
C GLU A 512 27.40 -7.10 -6.83
N GLY A 513 28.07 -6.78 -5.73
CA GLY A 513 27.86 -5.53 -5.00
C GLY A 513 26.52 -5.45 -4.25
N ASN A 514 25.94 -4.28 -4.20
CA ASN A 514 24.77 -3.96 -3.42
C ASN A 514 23.48 -4.52 -4.03
N VAL A 515 22.60 -5.06 -3.15
CA VAL A 515 21.30 -5.60 -3.55
C VAL A 515 20.21 -5.02 -2.66
N VAL A 516 19.10 -4.62 -3.25
CA VAL A 516 17.85 -4.33 -2.55
C VAL A 516 16.81 -5.34 -3.01
N LEU A 517 16.20 -6.03 -2.06
CA LEU A 517 15.33 -7.17 -2.30
C LEU A 517 13.88 -6.82 -1.95
N LEU A 518 12.97 -7.16 -2.85
CA LEU A 518 11.53 -7.11 -2.59
C LEU A 518 10.91 -8.49 -2.83
N PHE A 519 10.05 -8.91 -1.92
CA PHE A 519 9.19 -10.07 -2.13
C PHE A 519 7.73 -9.66 -2.24
N GLN A 520 7.04 -10.25 -3.19
CA GLN A 520 5.59 -10.34 -3.12
C GLN A 520 5.17 -11.42 -2.12
N THR A 521 3.97 -11.27 -1.56
CA THR A 521 3.39 -12.29 -0.68
C THR A 521 3.42 -13.68 -1.35
N GLY A 522 3.78 -14.70 -0.60
CA GLY A 522 3.85 -16.08 -1.06
C GLY A 522 4.74 -16.93 -0.17
N CYS A 523 4.92 -18.21 -0.52
CA CYS A 523 5.76 -19.12 0.24
C CYS A 523 7.15 -18.54 0.53
N GLY A 524 7.80 -17.95 -0.47
CA GLY A 524 9.14 -17.40 -0.34
C GLY A 524 9.26 -16.36 0.78
N MET A 525 8.30 -15.44 0.87
CA MET A 525 8.27 -14.42 1.91
C MET A 525 7.96 -15.03 3.29
N VAL A 526 6.91 -15.84 3.38
CA VAL A 526 6.44 -16.40 4.65
C VAL A 526 7.53 -17.25 5.33
N VAL A 527 8.24 -18.05 4.56
CA VAL A 527 9.26 -18.96 5.13
C VAL A 527 10.58 -18.28 5.49
N THR A 528 10.81 -17.03 5.03
CA THR A 528 12.10 -16.34 5.20
C THR A 528 12.02 -15.12 6.09
N THR A 529 10.83 -14.59 6.38
CA THR A 529 10.66 -13.31 7.11
C THR A 529 9.67 -13.40 8.27
N GLY A 530 9.55 -14.54 8.94
CA GLY A 530 8.74 -14.68 10.16
C GLY A 530 9.25 -13.75 11.27
N TYR A 531 8.47 -12.70 11.62
CA TYR A 531 8.83 -11.78 12.67
C TYR A 531 9.09 -12.51 14.01
N PRO A 532 10.05 -12.10 14.84
CA PRO A 532 10.98 -10.95 14.69
C PRO A 532 12.24 -11.28 13.88
N LYS A 533 12.33 -12.42 13.25
CA LYS A 533 13.51 -12.90 12.52
C LYS A 533 13.38 -12.67 11.03
N THR A 534 14.48 -12.42 10.36
CA THR A 534 14.60 -12.39 8.91
C THR A 534 15.80 -13.21 8.47
N ALA A 535 15.65 -13.95 7.37
CA ALA A 535 16.77 -14.67 6.76
C ALA A 535 17.65 -13.76 5.88
N PHE A 536 17.23 -12.53 5.59
CA PHE A 536 17.94 -11.67 4.64
C PHE A 536 18.98 -10.77 5.31
N ARG A 537 20.16 -10.74 4.72
CA ARG A 537 21.30 -9.86 5.06
C ARG A 537 21.44 -8.72 4.06
N VAL A 538 20.34 -8.34 3.45
CA VAL A 538 20.21 -7.23 2.48
C VAL A 538 18.96 -6.44 2.83
N PRO A 539 18.87 -5.14 2.44
CA PRO A 539 17.65 -4.39 2.59
C PRO A 539 16.47 -5.13 1.94
N PHE A 540 15.42 -5.35 2.71
CA PHE A 540 14.28 -6.17 2.31
C PHE A 540 12.98 -5.39 2.49
N LEU A 541 12.12 -5.46 1.49
CA LEU A 541 10.77 -4.92 1.52
C LEU A 541 9.78 -6.00 1.08
N HIS A 542 8.66 -6.08 1.77
CA HIS A 542 7.53 -6.91 1.37
C HIS A 542 6.36 -6.03 0.94
N ASN A 543 5.65 -6.46 -0.08
CA ASN A 543 4.32 -5.95 -0.42
C ASN A 543 3.40 -7.08 -0.88
N LEU A 544 2.09 -6.79 -0.87
CA LEU A 544 1.04 -7.73 -1.22
C LEU A 544 1.13 -8.18 -2.70
N PHE A 545 0.39 -9.23 -3.04
CA PHE A 545 0.48 -9.95 -4.32
C PHE A 545 0.49 -9.05 -5.57
N GLN A 546 -0.38 -8.04 -5.61
CA GLN A 546 -0.55 -7.26 -6.84
C GLN A 546 0.58 -6.24 -7.07
N ASN A 547 1.24 -5.76 -6.02
CA ASN A 547 1.98 -4.49 -6.11
C ASN A 547 3.50 -4.58 -6.05
N GLY A 548 4.08 -5.78 -6.04
CA GLY A 548 5.52 -5.93 -5.85
C GLY A 548 6.36 -5.17 -6.86
N ALA A 549 6.08 -5.34 -8.15
CA ALA A 549 6.84 -4.70 -9.22
C ALA A 549 6.71 -3.17 -9.20
N ALA A 550 5.50 -2.63 -8.99
CA ALA A 550 5.28 -1.20 -8.88
C ALA A 550 5.96 -0.62 -7.64
N THR A 551 5.92 -1.32 -6.51
CA THR A 551 6.62 -0.92 -5.30
C THR A 551 8.13 -0.85 -5.51
N LEU A 552 8.71 -1.86 -6.15
CA LEU A 552 10.14 -1.85 -6.47
C LEU A 552 10.50 -0.72 -7.44
N SER A 553 9.63 -0.34 -8.38
CA SER A 553 9.82 0.85 -9.21
C SER A 553 10.01 2.11 -8.38
N GLY A 554 9.21 2.28 -7.33
CA GLY A 554 9.32 3.41 -6.40
C GLY A 554 10.63 3.41 -5.63
N VAL A 555 11.07 2.23 -5.16
CA VAL A 555 12.37 2.04 -4.50
C VAL A 555 13.51 2.43 -5.44
N VAL A 556 13.51 1.89 -6.65
CA VAL A 556 14.54 2.19 -7.69
C VAL A 556 14.67 3.69 -7.90
N GLU A 557 13.55 4.37 -8.12
CA GLU A 557 13.59 5.80 -8.40
C GLU A 557 14.05 6.61 -7.20
N ALA A 558 13.62 6.26 -5.98
CA ALA A 558 14.06 6.96 -4.78
C ALA A 558 15.57 6.80 -4.55
N PHE A 559 16.12 5.60 -4.74
CA PHE A 559 17.57 5.38 -4.65
C PHE A 559 18.33 6.17 -5.74
N HIS A 560 17.85 6.19 -6.99
CA HIS A 560 18.45 6.98 -8.06
C HIS A 560 18.43 8.48 -7.74
N GLN A 561 17.34 9.00 -7.17
CA GLN A 561 17.29 10.41 -6.75
C GLN A 561 18.26 10.71 -5.61
N ARG A 562 18.43 9.77 -4.67
CA ARG A 562 19.40 9.90 -3.58
C ARG A 562 20.84 9.85 -4.07
N GLN A 563 21.19 8.99 -5.04
CA GLN A 563 22.49 8.99 -5.70
C GLN A 563 22.78 10.32 -6.40
N LYS A 564 21.80 10.86 -7.18
CA LYS A 564 21.94 12.16 -7.83
C LYS A 564 22.20 13.33 -6.87
N ARG A 565 21.80 13.18 -5.61
CA ARG A 565 22.05 14.17 -4.54
C ARG A 565 23.35 13.91 -3.76
N GLY A 566 24.09 12.86 -4.11
CA GLY A 566 25.30 12.47 -3.39
C GLY A 566 25.05 11.83 -2.02
N GLU A 567 23.80 11.43 -1.71
CA GLU A 567 23.46 10.75 -0.45
C GLU A 567 23.93 9.28 -0.43
N TYR A 568 24.22 8.70 -1.56
CA TYR A 568 24.84 7.39 -1.72
C TYR A 568 26.00 7.48 -2.69
N PRO A 569 27.07 6.67 -2.48
CA PRO A 569 28.19 6.63 -3.41
C PRO A 569 27.71 6.20 -4.80
N ASP A 570 28.36 6.72 -5.82
CA ASP A 570 28.18 6.26 -7.18
C ASP A 570 28.57 4.78 -7.27
N GLY A 571 27.61 3.93 -7.60
CA GLY A 571 27.80 2.50 -7.69
C GLY A 571 26.53 1.80 -8.14
N GLU A 572 26.68 0.63 -8.73
CA GLU A 572 25.52 -0.17 -9.13
C GLU A 572 24.82 -0.75 -7.89
N ILE A 573 23.51 -0.53 -7.82
CA ILE A 573 22.62 -1.21 -6.91
C ILE A 573 21.72 -2.11 -7.76
N THR A 574 21.69 -3.40 -7.45
CA THR A 574 20.80 -4.34 -8.12
C THR A 574 19.49 -4.46 -7.34
N PHE A 575 18.40 -4.14 -7.99
CA PHE A 575 17.06 -4.23 -7.43
C PHE A 575 16.41 -5.53 -7.91
N VAL A 576 15.93 -6.34 -6.97
CA VAL A 576 15.37 -7.67 -7.26
C VAL A 576 13.99 -7.80 -6.66
N MET A 577 13.00 -8.11 -7.48
CA MET A 577 11.70 -8.57 -7.04
C MET A 577 11.64 -10.10 -7.13
N VAL A 578 11.22 -10.75 -6.07
CA VAL A 578 10.93 -12.18 -6.04
C VAL A 578 9.44 -12.42 -5.87
N SER A 579 8.87 -13.23 -6.74
CA SER A 579 7.45 -13.61 -6.70
C SER A 579 7.28 -15.10 -6.91
N GLY A 580 6.20 -15.67 -6.36
CA GLY A 580 5.69 -16.97 -6.79
C GLY A 580 4.82 -16.83 -8.05
N ASP A 581 4.52 -17.97 -8.67
CA ASP A 581 3.61 -18.04 -9.82
C ASP A 581 2.22 -17.43 -9.53
N GLY A 582 1.65 -17.70 -8.35
CA GLY A 582 0.39 -17.08 -7.93
C GLY A 582 0.51 -15.57 -7.69
N GLY A 583 1.65 -15.10 -7.16
CA GLY A 583 1.91 -13.68 -7.02
C GLY A 583 2.02 -12.97 -8.38
N MET A 584 2.62 -13.63 -9.36
CA MET A 584 2.66 -13.11 -10.74
C MET A 584 1.30 -13.18 -11.45
N ASP A 585 0.44 -14.16 -11.13
CA ASP A 585 -0.93 -14.20 -11.66
C ASP A 585 -1.71 -12.95 -11.27
N ILE A 586 -1.65 -12.58 -9.98
CA ILE A 586 -2.36 -11.42 -9.42
C ILE A 586 -1.65 -10.12 -9.82
N GLY A 587 -0.32 -10.09 -9.80
CA GLY A 587 0.50 -8.90 -10.01
C GLY A 587 0.95 -8.64 -11.44
N MET A 588 0.41 -9.36 -12.44
CA MET A 588 0.87 -9.26 -13.84
C MET A 588 0.72 -7.84 -14.40
N GLY A 589 -0.39 -7.16 -14.14
CA GLY A 589 -0.60 -5.78 -14.60
C GLY A 589 0.48 -4.82 -14.09
N SER A 590 0.81 -4.91 -12.79
CA SER A 590 1.88 -4.15 -12.15
C SER A 590 3.26 -4.48 -12.73
N ALA A 591 3.52 -5.75 -13.04
CA ALA A 591 4.78 -6.18 -13.66
C ALA A 591 4.93 -5.64 -15.09
N LEU A 592 3.87 -5.74 -15.91
CA LEU A 592 3.85 -5.18 -17.27
C LEU A 592 4.01 -3.66 -17.26
N GLY A 593 3.30 -2.95 -16.39
CA GLY A 593 3.43 -1.50 -16.23
C GLY A 593 4.85 -1.10 -15.80
N THR A 594 5.48 -1.85 -14.90
CA THR A 594 6.87 -1.64 -14.48
C THR A 594 7.85 -1.85 -15.64
N ALA A 595 7.66 -2.89 -16.43
CA ALA A 595 8.45 -3.15 -17.64
C ALA A 595 8.33 -2.01 -18.63
N LEU A 596 7.13 -1.55 -18.91
CA LEU A 596 6.86 -0.44 -19.85
C LEU A 596 7.44 0.90 -19.37
N ARG A 597 7.52 1.14 -18.04
CA ARG A 597 8.23 2.30 -17.48
C ARG A 597 9.74 2.25 -17.67
N GLY A 598 10.31 1.05 -17.88
CA GLY A 598 11.72 0.84 -18.17
C GLY A 598 12.65 1.04 -16.96
N HIS A 599 12.18 0.75 -15.74
CA HIS A 599 13.03 0.74 -14.56
C HIS A 599 14.04 -0.41 -14.60
N LYS A 600 15.28 -0.13 -14.18
CA LYS A 600 16.37 -1.12 -14.15
C LYS A 600 16.24 -2.00 -12.91
N LEU A 601 15.61 -3.17 -13.07
CA LEU A 601 15.40 -4.14 -12.00
C LEU A 601 15.28 -5.57 -12.55
N ILE A 602 15.39 -6.55 -11.66
CA ILE A 602 15.22 -7.97 -11.95
C ILE A 602 13.89 -8.43 -11.37
N ILE A 603 13.04 -9.08 -12.17
CA ILE A 603 11.87 -9.83 -11.70
C ILE A 603 12.22 -11.31 -11.76
N PHE A 604 12.21 -11.96 -10.60
CA PHE A 604 12.46 -13.39 -10.45
C PHE A 604 11.20 -14.10 -9.99
N GLU A 605 10.64 -14.93 -10.87
CA GLU A 605 9.49 -15.77 -10.56
C GLU A 605 9.96 -17.20 -10.24
N TYR A 606 9.62 -17.70 -9.05
CA TYR A 606 9.69 -19.12 -8.76
C TYR A 606 8.33 -19.75 -9.00
N ASP A 607 8.29 -20.76 -9.88
CA ASP A 607 7.08 -21.47 -10.24
C ASP A 607 7.02 -22.81 -9.48
N ASN A 608 6.17 -22.87 -8.46
CA ASN A 608 5.91 -24.09 -7.71
C ASN A 608 4.53 -24.71 -8.03
N GLY A 609 3.85 -24.21 -9.08
CA GLY A 609 2.66 -24.79 -9.69
C GLY A 609 1.37 -24.57 -8.91
N GLY A 610 1.27 -23.56 -8.07
CA GLY A 610 0.04 -23.23 -7.34
C GLY A 610 0.22 -22.30 -6.17
N TYR A 611 -0.89 -21.90 -5.53
CA TYR A 611 -0.88 -21.16 -4.28
C TYR A 611 -0.60 -22.12 -3.11
N MET A 612 0.67 -22.53 -2.95
CA MET A 612 1.04 -23.61 -2.05
C MET A 612 0.88 -23.24 -0.58
N ASN A 613 1.20 -21.99 -0.19
CA ASN A 613 1.17 -21.55 1.21
C ASN A 613 -0.25 -21.58 1.81
N THR A 614 -1.26 -21.33 0.99
CA THR A 614 -2.67 -21.25 1.40
C THR A 614 -3.42 -22.58 1.28
N GLY A 615 -2.76 -23.66 0.87
CA GLY A 615 -3.35 -25.00 0.79
C GLY A 615 -3.46 -25.58 -0.61
N TYR A 616 -2.50 -25.26 -1.49
CA TYR A 616 -2.37 -25.85 -2.82
C TYR A 616 -3.56 -25.57 -3.75
N GLN A 617 -3.98 -24.31 -3.83
CA GLN A 617 -4.96 -23.88 -4.82
C GLN A 617 -4.35 -23.77 -6.21
N LEU A 618 -5.22 -23.87 -7.21
CA LEU A 618 -4.88 -23.73 -8.63
C LEU A 618 -4.30 -22.34 -8.92
N SER A 619 -3.17 -22.29 -9.63
CA SER A 619 -2.64 -21.09 -10.31
C SER A 619 -2.70 -21.25 -11.83
N TYR A 620 -2.44 -20.18 -12.57
CA TYR A 620 -2.26 -20.29 -14.02
C TYR A 620 -1.02 -21.11 -14.41
N SER A 621 -0.07 -21.28 -13.49
CA SER A 621 1.10 -22.13 -13.67
C SER A 621 0.90 -23.60 -13.32
N THR A 622 -0.18 -23.99 -12.68
CA THR A 622 -0.49 -25.39 -12.41
C THR A 622 -0.52 -26.19 -13.73
N PRO A 623 0.11 -27.35 -13.83
CA PRO A 623 0.12 -28.14 -15.06
C PRO A 623 -1.28 -28.56 -15.49
N LEU A 624 -1.52 -28.65 -16.82
CA LEU A 624 -2.77 -29.17 -17.40
C LEU A 624 -3.04 -30.58 -16.84
N GLY A 625 -4.27 -30.83 -16.41
CA GLY A 625 -4.69 -32.11 -15.83
C GLY A 625 -4.26 -32.34 -14.38
N ALA A 626 -3.48 -31.43 -13.79
CA ALA A 626 -3.03 -31.60 -12.40
C ALA A 626 -4.17 -31.39 -11.39
N LYS A 627 -4.13 -32.19 -10.32
CA LYS A 627 -5.01 -32.04 -9.16
C LYS A 627 -4.50 -30.93 -8.26
N SER A 628 -5.42 -30.12 -7.74
CA SER A 628 -5.17 -29.17 -6.64
C SER A 628 -6.38 -29.19 -5.68
N SER A 629 -6.34 -28.41 -4.61
CA SER A 629 -7.50 -28.25 -3.71
C SER A 629 -8.71 -27.62 -4.38
N THR A 630 -8.51 -26.87 -5.48
CA THR A 630 -9.56 -26.22 -6.27
C THR A 630 -9.72 -26.80 -7.69
N SER A 631 -8.98 -27.86 -8.04
CA SER A 631 -9.15 -28.59 -9.30
C SER A 631 -8.99 -30.09 -9.04
N HIS A 632 -10.13 -30.75 -8.85
CA HIS A 632 -10.12 -32.17 -8.49
C HIS A 632 -9.94 -33.08 -9.71
N VAL A 633 -9.39 -34.25 -9.50
CA VAL A 633 -9.32 -35.34 -10.49
C VAL A 633 -10.20 -36.49 -10.01
N GLY A 634 -11.13 -36.92 -10.86
CA GLY A 634 -12.10 -37.97 -10.55
C GLY A 634 -12.85 -38.39 -11.80
N LYS A 635 -13.96 -39.14 -11.63
CA LYS A 635 -14.75 -39.67 -12.76
C LYS A 635 -15.36 -38.57 -13.64
N THR A 636 -15.65 -37.40 -13.07
CA THR A 636 -16.32 -36.27 -13.73
C THR A 636 -15.47 -35.00 -13.81
N GLN A 637 -14.28 -35.01 -13.24
CA GLN A 637 -13.38 -33.85 -13.22
C GLN A 637 -11.96 -34.32 -13.58
N TYR A 638 -11.32 -33.55 -14.46
CA TYR A 638 -10.03 -33.95 -15.06
C TYR A 638 -8.85 -33.07 -14.60
N GLY A 639 -8.97 -32.44 -13.44
CA GLY A 639 -7.97 -31.51 -12.92
C GLY A 639 -8.04 -30.16 -13.63
N LYS A 640 -6.92 -29.46 -13.72
CA LYS A 640 -6.84 -28.18 -14.42
C LYS A 640 -7.17 -28.33 -15.92
N SER A 641 -8.12 -27.55 -16.41
CA SER A 641 -8.67 -27.65 -17.76
C SER A 641 -8.06 -26.68 -18.79
N PHE A 642 -7.18 -25.79 -18.38
CA PHE A 642 -6.57 -24.77 -19.24
C PHE A 642 -5.06 -24.80 -19.21
N PHE A 643 -4.43 -24.22 -20.24
CA PHE A 643 -2.98 -24.23 -20.39
C PHE A 643 -2.28 -23.40 -19.31
N HIS A 644 -1.04 -23.72 -19.09
CA HIS A 644 -0.14 -22.99 -18.25
C HIS A 644 0.25 -21.65 -18.87
N LYS A 645 0.34 -20.56 -18.09
CA LYS A 645 0.83 -19.26 -18.57
C LYS A 645 2.31 -19.33 -18.97
N ASP A 646 2.72 -18.48 -19.88
CA ASP A 646 4.13 -18.22 -20.19
C ASP A 646 4.52 -16.80 -19.81
N THR A 647 4.89 -16.60 -18.55
CA THR A 647 5.27 -15.29 -18.02
C THR A 647 6.42 -14.65 -18.80
N PRO A 648 7.51 -15.38 -19.15
CA PRO A 648 8.55 -14.84 -20.00
C PRO A 648 8.07 -14.31 -21.34
N GLU A 649 7.15 -15.00 -22.00
CA GLU A 649 6.63 -14.59 -23.29
C GLU A 649 5.74 -13.35 -23.16
N LEU A 650 4.89 -13.31 -22.13
CA LEU A 650 4.07 -12.13 -21.80
C LEU A 650 4.95 -10.90 -21.53
N MET A 651 6.02 -11.08 -20.78
CA MET A 651 6.95 -9.98 -20.48
C MET A 651 7.79 -9.58 -21.68
N ALA A 652 8.15 -10.50 -22.57
CA ALA A 652 8.90 -10.20 -23.79
C ALA A 652 8.12 -9.26 -24.73
N ALA A 653 6.78 -9.34 -24.73
CA ALA A 653 5.92 -8.44 -25.49
C ALA A 653 6.03 -6.96 -25.07
N THR A 654 6.60 -6.65 -23.90
CA THR A 654 6.89 -5.28 -23.46
C THR A 654 8.24 -4.75 -23.99
N HIS A 655 8.95 -5.51 -24.83
CA HIS A 655 10.26 -5.16 -25.40
C HIS A 655 11.34 -4.91 -24.33
N ILE A 656 11.30 -5.64 -23.22
CA ILE A 656 12.39 -5.64 -22.24
C ILE A 656 13.65 -6.30 -22.84
N PRO A 657 14.85 -5.85 -22.46
CA PRO A 657 16.09 -6.29 -23.12
C PRO A 657 16.44 -7.76 -22.88
N LEU A 658 15.93 -8.37 -21.81
CA LEU A 658 16.12 -9.77 -21.51
C LEU A 658 14.88 -10.37 -20.85
N CYS A 659 14.35 -11.41 -21.49
CA CYS A 659 13.36 -12.29 -20.91
C CYS A 659 13.84 -13.72 -21.08
N ARG A 660 14.00 -14.48 -19.98
CA ARG A 660 14.55 -15.83 -20.04
C ARG A 660 13.75 -16.79 -19.17
N ASN A 661 13.36 -17.89 -19.80
CA ASN A 661 12.89 -19.06 -19.10
C ASN A 661 14.10 -19.96 -18.80
N SER A 662 14.35 -20.29 -17.55
CA SER A 662 15.36 -21.27 -17.18
C SER A 662 14.85 -22.69 -17.43
N ARG A 663 14.32 -22.93 -18.65
CA ARG A 663 14.07 -24.30 -19.07
C ARG A 663 15.42 -25.01 -19.24
N ARG A 664 15.43 -26.16 -18.65
CA ARG A 664 16.36 -27.26 -18.78
C ARG A 664 17.25 -27.19 -20.04
N ILE A 665 18.53 -27.28 -19.82
CA ILE A 665 19.43 -27.78 -20.83
C ILE A 665 19.12 -29.25 -20.97
N GLU A 666 18.69 -29.65 -22.15
CA GLU A 666 18.51 -31.05 -22.48
C GLU A 666 19.82 -31.80 -22.33
N SER A 667 19.92 -32.61 -21.33
CA SER A 667 20.71 -33.82 -21.37
C SER A 667 19.88 -34.96 -20.78
N GLY A 668 19.36 -35.75 -21.71
CA GLY A 668 18.91 -37.12 -21.58
C GLY A 668 18.19 -37.58 -20.31
N ARG A 669 16.90 -37.84 -20.45
CA ARG A 669 16.06 -38.75 -19.67
C ARG A 669 15.83 -38.41 -18.19
N PHE A 670 14.63 -37.92 -17.89
CA PHE A 670 14.06 -37.94 -16.56
C PHE A 670 12.73 -38.70 -16.53
N TYR A 671 12.64 -39.69 -15.70
CA TYR A 671 11.40 -40.40 -15.33
C TYR A 671 10.78 -39.71 -14.11
N PRO A 672 9.45 -39.61 -14.02
CA PRO A 672 8.76 -38.95 -12.90
C PRO A 672 8.45 -39.83 -11.71
N GLU A 673 9.06 -40.96 -11.58
CA GLU A 673 8.78 -41.91 -10.47
C GLU A 673 10.02 -42.14 -9.62
N SER A 674 10.07 -41.48 -8.52
CA SER A 674 10.75 -41.81 -7.24
C SER A 674 11.40 -40.60 -6.63
N GLY A 675 11.09 -40.35 -5.37
CA GLY A 675 11.48 -39.22 -4.52
C GLY A 675 12.99 -39.02 -4.29
N LYS A 676 13.78 -38.83 -5.32
CA LYS A 676 15.20 -38.47 -5.26
C LYS A 676 15.44 -37.09 -5.89
N GLY A 677 14.95 -36.05 -5.22
CA GLY A 677 15.02 -34.67 -5.67
C GLY A 677 16.40 -34.00 -5.68
N SER A 678 17.47 -34.63 -5.22
CA SER A 678 18.74 -33.95 -4.95
C SER A 678 19.72 -33.81 -6.12
N ARG A 679 19.57 -34.58 -7.18
CA ARG A 679 20.51 -34.52 -8.33
C ARG A 679 20.07 -33.63 -9.50
N LEU A 680 18.81 -33.19 -9.51
CA LEU A 680 18.25 -32.34 -10.56
C LEU A 680 18.75 -30.90 -10.50
N PHE A 681 19.16 -30.46 -9.33
CA PHE A 681 19.49 -29.06 -9.06
C PHE A 681 20.85 -28.61 -9.60
N GLN A 682 21.81 -29.47 -9.74
CA GLN A 682 23.18 -29.08 -10.09
C GLN A 682 23.37 -28.59 -11.54
N GLY A 683 22.61 -29.14 -12.50
CA GLY A 683 22.75 -28.75 -13.92
C GLY A 683 22.02 -27.44 -14.29
N VAL A 684 20.89 -27.15 -13.66
CA VAL A 684 20.08 -25.97 -13.93
C VAL A 684 20.76 -24.68 -13.43
N TRP A 685 21.53 -24.79 -12.39
CA TRP A 685 22.22 -23.68 -11.75
C TRP A 685 23.35 -23.08 -12.56
N HIS A 686 24.09 -23.91 -13.24
CA HIS A 686 25.23 -23.43 -14.02
C HIS A 686 24.79 -22.49 -15.15
N CYS A 687 23.60 -22.69 -15.71
CA CYS A 687 23.06 -21.87 -16.78
C CYS A 687 22.37 -20.57 -16.30
N LEU A 688 21.64 -20.63 -15.20
CA LEU A 688 20.96 -19.43 -14.62
C LEU A 688 21.98 -18.43 -14.11
N TYR A 689 22.95 -18.92 -13.38
CA TYR A 689 24.03 -18.11 -12.83
C TYR A 689 24.86 -17.45 -13.94
N GLN A 690 25.20 -18.19 -15.00
CA GLN A 690 26.01 -17.70 -16.11
C GLN A 690 25.33 -16.61 -16.96
N SER A 691 24.00 -16.57 -16.98
CA SER A 691 23.25 -15.71 -17.88
C SER A 691 22.80 -14.39 -17.25
N ALA A 692 22.49 -14.38 -15.94
CA ALA A 692 21.93 -13.23 -15.26
C ALA A 692 22.95 -12.13 -14.99
N VAL A 693 24.14 -12.50 -14.57
CA VAL A 693 25.13 -11.57 -14.04
C VAL A 693 25.84 -10.79 -15.13
N ARG A 694 25.79 -11.25 -16.39
CA ARG A 694 26.63 -10.71 -17.47
C ARG A 694 25.96 -9.87 -18.50
N LEU A 695 24.66 -9.96 -18.63
CA LEU A 695 23.96 -9.04 -19.52
C LEU A 695 23.93 -7.61 -18.98
N SER A 696 23.96 -7.42 -17.65
CA SER A 696 24.10 -6.09 -17.06
C SER A 696 25.46 -5.42 -17.41
N VAL A 697 26.55 -6.17 -17.40
CA VAL A 697 27.90 -5.62 -17.67
C VAL A 697 28.17 -5.42 -19.15
N LYS A 698 27.57 -6.22 -20.04
CA LYS A 698 27.88 -6.18 -21.49
C LYS A 698 26.99 -5.23 -22.27
N LEU A 699 25.80 -4.94 -21.82
CA LEU A 699 24.95 -3.88 -22.40
C LEU A 699 25.58 -2.49 -22.27
N GLU A 700 26.48 -2.27 -21.32
CA GLU A 700 27.23 -1.03 -21.20
C GLU A 700 28.35 -0.89 -22.24
N ARG A 701 28.97 -1.97 -22.68
CA ARG A 701 30.14 -1.93 -23.62
C ARG A 701 29.80 -2.01 -25.11
N GLN A 702 28.59 -2.43 -25.48
CA GLN A 702 28.16 -2.50 -26.89
C GLN A 702 27.34 -1.27 -27.34
N ALA A 703 27.20 -0.29 -26.49
CA ALA A 703 26.34 0.85 -26.70
C ALA A 703 26.97 1.99 -27.54
N GLU A 704 27.92 1.71 -28.42
CA GLU A 704 28.52 2.72 -29.30
C GLU A 704 27.97 2.74 -30.73
N SER A 705 27.08 1.84 -31.13
CA SER A 705 26.41 1.88 -32.44
C SER A 705 24.97 2.40 -32.34
N GLY A 706 24.49 3.05 -33.39
CA GLY A 706 23.27 3.88 -33.37
C GLY A 706 21.94 3.18 -32.98
N ALA A 707 21.83 1.84 -33.04
CA ALA A 707 20.69 1.05 -32.58
C ALA A 707 20.62 0.95 -31.03
N GLU A 708 21.72 1.18 -30.37
CA GLU A 708 21.94 1.00 -28.94
C GLU A 708 21.36 2.12 -28.08
N ARG A 709 21.16 3.32 -28.62
CA ARG A 709 20.57 4.44 -27.86
C ARG A 709 19.12 4.17 -27.41
N HIS A 710 18.41 3.25 -28.07
CA HIS A 710 17.05 2.87 -27.71
C HIS A 710 17.04 1.84 -26.57
N CYS A 711 18.00 0.94 -26.50
CA CYS A 711 18.13 -0.08 -25.45
C CYS A 711 18.61 0.47 -24.11
N ARG A 712 19.41 1.55 -24.08
CA ARG A 712 19.94 2.17 -22.85
C ARG A 712 18.86 2.74 -21.92
N ARG A 713 17.63 2.95 -22.41
CA ARG A 713 16.54 3.53 -21.61
C ARG A 713 15.65 2.49 -20.92
N ARG A 714 15.81 1.19 -21.19
CA ARG A 714 14.93 0.14 -20.69
C ARG A 714 15.74 -1.05 -20.18
N GLY A 715 16.05 -1.10 -18.89
CA GLY A 715 16.82 -2.18 -18.30
C GLY A 715 16.00 -2.98 -17.28
N LEU A 716 15.15 -3.89 -17.74
CA LEU A 716 14.43 -4.85 -16.92
C LEU A 716 14.88 -6.27 -17.26
N LEU A 717 15.15 -7.08 -16.24
CA LEU A 717 15.51 -8.48 -16.37
C LEU A 717 14.43 -9.35 -15.70
N LEU A 718 13.89 -10.32 -16.43
CA LEU A 718 12.92 -11.29 -15.90
C LEU A 718 13.51 -12.70 -15.96
N PHE A 719 13.42 -13.42 -14.85
CA PHE A 719 13.73 -14.83 -14.76
C PHE A 719 12.53 -15.61 -14.23
N SER A 720 12.16 -16.67 -14.93
CA SER A 720 11.19 -17.65 -14.48
C SER A 720 11.87 -19.00 -14.28
N ALA A 721 11.78 -19.56 -13.10
CA ALA A 721 12.42 -20.81 -12.73
C ALA A 721 11.43 -21.97 -12.84
N LEU A 722 11.77 -22.95 -13.65
CA LEU A 722 11.27 -24.32 -13.75
C LEU A 722 9.94 -24.58 -14.50
N ARG A 723 10.08 -25.22 -15.65
CA ARG A 723 9.02 -26.03 -16.30
C ARG A 723 9.54 -27.30 -16.93
N ASN A 724 8.77 -28.38 -16.78
CA ASN A 724 8.84 -29.54 -17.63
C ASN A 724 7.80 -29.40 -18.76
N ARG A 725 8.25 -29.31 -20.00
CA ARG A 725 7.42 -29.60 -21.18
C ARG A 725 8.22 -30.41 -22.19
N THR A 726 7.74 -31.58 -22.47
CA THR A 726 7.96 -32.28 -23.75
C THR A 726 6.82 -31.90 -24.69
N TRP A 727 7.13 -31.21 -25.78
CA TRP A 727 6.23 -31.09 -26.91
C TRP A 727 6.66 -32.14 -27.94
N HIS A 728 5.78 -33.08 -28.23
CA HIS A 728 5.81 -33.77 -29.47
C HIS A 728 5.10 -32.89 -30.50
N HIS A 729 5.82 -32.38 -31.50
CA HIS A 729 5.25 -31.97 -32.76
C HIS A 729 4.85 -33.25 -33.48
N SER A 730 3.57 -33.55 -33.59
CA SER A 730 2.97 -34.21 -34.71
C SER A 730 2.24 -33.15 -35.50
N ALA A 731 2.85 -32.74 -36.63
CA ALA A 731 2.12 -32.12 -37.70
C ALA A 731 1.06 -33.13 -38.17
N GLU A 732 -0.16 -32.61 -38.27
CA GLU A 732 -1.15 -32.93 -39.31
C GLU A 732 -2.56 -32.62 -38.82
N LEU A 733 -3.18 -31.78 -39.62
CA LEU A 733 -4.56 -31.29 -39.69
C LEU A 733 -4.92 -30.08 -38.87
#